data_1c686e85348b957e4927c30ed37f6065
#
_entry.id   1c686e85348b957e4927c30ed37f6065
#
_cell.length_a   1.000
_cell.length_b   1.000
_cell.length_c   1.000
_cell.angle_alpha   90.00
_cell.angle_beta   90.00
_cell.angle_gamma   90.00
#
_symmetry.space_group_name_H-M   'P 1'
#
loop_
_entity.id
_entity.type
_entity.pdbx_description
1 polymer ?
#
loop_
_entity_poly.entity_id
_entity_poly.type
_entity_poly.pdbx_seq_one_letter_code
_entity_poly.pdbx_strand_id
1 'polypeptide(L)'
;MRGLLLLSSVVGLAAAVGCPYSAAALSGRSVHDPHDPHEPHDPQAGQNANTVGETSPQFLSEFYLNDTDSYMTTDFGTPIQDQYTLKAGKRGPSLLEDFMFRQKLQRFDHERVPERVVHARGTGAHGEFISYGNWSNITAASFLSAAGKKTPVFSRFSNVQGFRGSPDTVRDMHGFATKFYTDEGNFDLVGNTVPVFFITDAIQFPDLIHAVKPEPRNEIPQGGTAHDNAWDFMIQQPSAMHTLLWFMAGHGIPHTFRHVNGYGVHTFRFVTADGASKLVKFHWKSLQGVASKVWEEAQVAAGKNIDYMRQDLYNNIAAGRYPEWELGVQIMDESQMLAFGFDLLDPTKIVPEEYVQITWLGKMQLNANPMNYFAETEQISMHPGHVVRGIDFSEDPLLQGRLYSYHDTQINRHGGPNFEQIPINRPRVPIHNNNRDGFSQQYIPTNNAPYTPNTLDNDSPMQANQTVGNGFFTAPGRYAGGHLVRQPEFTDFYSQARLFWNSLVPVEQQFVVNSIVFENSKVTNPTVRKNVITAMNLVDNDLAVRVAQGLGLAAPEPNPKYYHSNTTCCVGAFGKPLQSVAGMQVGFLASNAYPASITQGMSMAASFAAAGVDLVVVAEAWGNGVNATYSISDAINFDAVVVADGVEDLFSLGSFTNQPANEKAPRTRVSAASHLFPAGRPSQILVDAFKYGKTVGALGTGSAALTTFDISLTRPGVYVANSANDTFVNEVMSGLHTFKFLDRFTLEQ
;
A
#
# COMPACT_ATOMS: atom_id res chain seq x y z
N MET A 1 -66.27 13.98 -8.08
CA MET A 1 -66.62 13.84 -6.66
C MET A 1 -65.35 13.32 -5.98
N ARG A 2 -64.66 14.22 -5.38
CA ARG A 2 -64.25 14.37 -3.97
C ARG A 2 -63.83 13.09 -3.26
N GLY A 3 -62.59 13.07 -2.82
CA GLY A 3 -62.04 12.17 -1.82
C GLY A 3 -60.56 12.49 -1.53
N LEU A 4 -60.33 13.60 -0.80
CA LEU A 4 -59.05 13.92 -0.18
C LEU A 4 -58.79 12.94 0.97
N LEU A 5 -57.63 12.36 1.05
CA LEU A 5 -57.10 11.78 2.29
C LEU A 5 -55.62 12.17 2.45
N LEU A 6 -55.43 12.96 3.48
CA LEU A 6 -54.10 13.31 4.04
C LEU A 6 -53.38 12.04 4.52
N LEU A 7 -52.12 11.92 4.16
CA LEU A 7 -51.16 11.09 4.92
C LEU A 7 -50.00 11.95 5.37
N SER A 8 -49.91 12.00 6.67
CA SER A 8 -48.90 12.69 7.45
C SER A 8 -47.48 12.14 7.16
N SER A 9 -46.58 13.09 6.92
CA SER A 9 -45.15 12.89 6.84
C SER A 9 -44.57 12.41 8.16
N VAL A 10 -43.91 11.26 8.16
CA VAL A 10 -42.87 10.91 9.12
C VAL A 10 -41.56 11.12 8.39
N VAL A 11 -40.92 12.24 8.70
CA VAL A 11 -39.54 12.53 8.28
C VAL A 11 -38.64 11.70 9.18
N GLY A 12 -38.16 10.56 8.67
CA GLY A 12 -37.03 9.86 9.23
C GLY A 12 -35.75 10.61 8.84
N LEU A 13 -35.11 11.25 9.84
CA LEU A 13 -33.76 11.80 9.69
C LEU A 13 -32.78 10.63 9.43
N ALA A 14 -32.52 10.34 8.18
CA ALA A 14 -31.27 9.69 7.80
C ALA A 14 -30.20 10.78 7.84
N ALA A 15 -29.33 10.73 8.85
CA ALA A 15 -28.12 11.53 8.86
C ALA A 15 -27.24 11.06 7.70
N ALA A 16 -27.38 11.72 6.55
CA ALA A 16 -26.40 11.67 5.50
C ALA A 16 -25.14 12.31 6.08
N VAL A 17 -24.09 11.51 6.28
CA VAL A 17 -22.73 12.00 6.47
C VAL A 17 -22.38 12.75 5.19
N GLY A 18 -22.53 14.06 5.22
CA GLY A 18 -22.25 14.93 4.08
C GLY A 18 -20.78 14.84 3.70
N CYS A 19 -20.53 14.55 2.45
CA CYS A 19 -19.26 14.82 1.79
C CYS A 19 -18.91 16.29 2.07
N PRO A 20 -17.69 16.64 2.54
CA PRO A 20 -17.35 18.02 2.90
C PRO A 20 -17.23 18.99 1.72
N TYR A 21 -17.62 18.58 0.55
CA TYR A 21 -17.59 19.41 -0.67
C TYR A 21 -19.00 19.84 -1.06
N SER A 22 -19.57 20.80 -0.31
CA SER A 22 -20.79 21.46 -0.74
C SER A 22 -20.48 22.53 -1.81
N ALA A 23 -21.36 22.59 -2.82
CA ALA A 23 -21.31 23.46 -3.99
C ALA A 23 -21.42 24.99 -3.71
N ALA A 24 -20.80 25.51 -2.67
CA ALA A 24 -20.88 26.92 -2.28
C ALA A 24 -19.78 27.83 -2.83
N ALA A 25 -18.92 27.34 -3.73
CA ALA A 25 -17.76 28.10 -4.24
C ALA A 25 -17.90 28.58 -5.71
N LEU A 26 -19.09 28.57 -6.29
CA LEU A 26 -19.27 28.97 -7.70
C LEU A 26 -19.94 30.37 -7.90
N SER A 27 -19.94 31.23 -6.89
CA SER A 27 -20.42 32.60 -7.08
C SER A 27 -19.30 33.60 -6.81
N GLY A 28 -18.61 34.04 -7.86
CA GLY A 28 -17.68 35.17 -7.76
C GLY A 28 -16.48 35.14 -8.71
N ARG A 29 -16.63 34.77 -9.95
CA ARG A 29 -15.64 35.10 -10.99
C ARG A 29 -16.17 36.28 -11.82
N SER A 30 -15.52 37.44 -11.66
CA SER A 30 -15.59 38.50 -12.67
C SER A 30 -14.90 38.01 -13.94
N VAL A 31 -15.60 38.11 -15.06
CA VAL A 31 -15.03 37.86 -16.40
C VAL A 31 -14.05 38.99 -16.68
N HIS A 32 -12.74 38.74 -16.64
CA HIS A 32 -11.73 39.61 -17.21
C HIS A 32 -11.71 39.47 -18.72
N ASP A 33 -11.77 40.63 -19.40
CA ASP A 33 -11.59 40.72 -20.84
C ASP A 33 -10.09 40.56 -21.17
N PRO A 34 -9.67 39.56 -21.97
CA PRO A 34 -8.27 39.31 -22.26
C PRO A 34 -7.65 40.27 -23.27
N HIS A 35 -8.33 41.35 -23.67
CA HIS A 35 -7.89 42.26 -24.74
C HIS A 35 -7.84 43.76 -24.37
N ASP A 36 -7.51 44.12 -23.14
CA ASP A 36 -7.17 45.51 -22.81
C ASP A 36 -5.67 45.76 -23.08
N PRO A 37 -5.31 46.58 -24.08
CA PRO A 37 -3.91 46.74 -24.47
C PRO A 37 -3.12 47.73 -23.61
N HIS A 38 -3.66 48.20 -22.43
CA HIS A 38 -3.04 49.25 -21.63
C HIS A 38 -2.66 48.83 -20.21
N GLU A 39 -2.82 47.55 -19.80
CA GLU A 39 -2.23 47.09 -18.55
C GLU A 39 -0.81 46.56 -18.79
N PRO A 40 0.17 46.96 -17.96
CA PRO A 40 1.51 46.38 -18.04
C PRO A 40 1.41 44.92 -17.67
N HIS A 41 1.69 44.04 -18.63
CA HIS A 41 1.78 42.60 -18.37
C HIS A 41 2.87 42.34 -17.33
N ASP A 42 2.47 42.02 -16.12
CA ASP A 42 3.32 41.33 -15.16
C ASP A 42 3.47 39.89 -15.66
N PRO A 43 4.64 39.45 -16.10
CA PRO A 43 4.86 38.08 -16.57
C PRO A 43 4.62 37.01 -15.50
N GLN A 44 4.46 37.43 -14.23
CA GLN A 44 4.17 36.54 -13.11
C GLN A 44 2.69 36.51 -12.69
N ALA A 45 1.85 37.45 -13.15
CA ALA A 45 0.45 37.53 -12.74
C ALA A 45 -0.45 36.40 -13.28
N GLY A 46 -0.03 35.69 -14.33
CA GLY A 46 -0.70 34.50 -14.86
C GLY A 46 -0.22 33.17 -14.26
N GLN A 47 0.79 33.17 -13.40
CA GLN A 47 1.47 31.98 -12.93
C GLN A 47 0.96 31.44 -11.58
N ASN A 48 0.04 32.09 -10.92
CA ASN A 48 -0.41 31.75 -9.57
C ASN A 48 -1.79 31.10 -9.52
N ALA A 49 -2.20 30.34 -10.52
CA ALA A 49 -3.51 29.69 -10.50
C ALA A 49 -3.59 28.52 -9.49
N ASN A 50 -2.47 27.94 -9.08
CA ASN A 50 -2.42 26.86 -8.11
C ASN A 50 -1.42 27.18 -7.01
N THR A 51 -1.91 27.70 -5.90
CA THR A 51 -1.08 27.96 -4.72
C THR A 51 -0.72 26.64 -4.03
N VAL A 52 0.54 26.51 -3.63
CA VAL A 52 0.97 25.50 -2.68
C VAL A 52 0.09 25.62 -1.43
N GLY A 53 -0.65 24.57 -1.09
CA GLY A 53 -1.62 24.60 0.01
C GLY A 53 -3.02 24.12 -0.37
N GLU A 54 -3.37 24.07 -1.68
CA GLU A 54 -4.56 23.36 -2.11
C GLU A 54 -4.34 21.84 -2.06
N THR A 55 -5.36 21.09 -1.64
CA THR A 55 -5.32 19.63 -1.65
C THR A 55 -5.30 19.09 -3.10
N SER A 56 -4.74 17.90 -3.31
CA SER A 56 -4.74 17.27 -4.64
C SER A 56 -6.15 17.11 -5.22
N PRO A 57 -7.21 16.75 -4.46
CA PRO A 57 -8.58 16.73 -4.97
C PRO A 57 -9.09 18.09 -5.47
N GLN A 58 -8.71 19.18 -4.80
CA GLN A 58 -9.09 20.54 -5.27
C GLN A 58 -8.42 20.87 -6.61
N PHE A 59 -7.16 20.51 -6.78
CA PHE A 59 -6.44 20.67 -8.05
C PHE A 59 -7.11 19.91 -9.20
N LEU A 60 -7.67 18.73 -8.95
CA LEU A 60 -8.34 17.93 -9.96
C LEU A 60 -9.78 18.35 -10.23
N SER A 61 -10.35 19.25 -9.45
CA SER A 61 -11.78 19.61 -9.53
C SER A 61 -12.22 20.16 -10.89
N GLU A 62 -11.33 20.79 -11.64
CA GLU A 62 -11.61 21.28 -13.00
C GLU A 62 -11.82 20.14 -14.02
N PHE A 63 -11.39 18.93 -13.69
CA PHE A 63 -11.54 17.73 -14.53
C PHE A 63 -12.69 16.82 -14.09
N TYR A 64 -13.39 17.14 -12.99
CA TYR A 64 -14.50 16.32 -12.53
C TYR A 64 -15.71 16.50 -13.42
N LEU A 65 -16.25 15.38 -13.89
CA LEU A 65 -17.48 15.31 -14.62
C LEU A 65 -18.59 14.78 -13.70
N ASN A 66 -19.63 15.59 -13.48
CA ASN A 66 -20.80 15.19 -12.71
C ASN A 66 -22.00 15.03 -13.64
N ASP A 67 -22.49 13.81 -13.76
CA ASP A 67 -23.61 13.46 -14.64
C ASP A 67 -24.99 13.55 -13.96
N THR A 68 -25.03 14.02 -12.70
CA THR A 68 -26.31 14.19 -11.98
C THR A 68 -27.24 15.14 -12.74
N ASP A 69 -28.47 14.68 -13.01
CA ASP A 69 -29.49 15.41 -13.77
C ASP A 69 -29.12 15.75 -15.24
N SER A 70 -28.11 15.07 -15.80
CA SER A 70 -27.67 15.26 -17.18
C SER A 70 -28.32 14.27 -18.13
N TYR A 71 -28.52 14.70 -19.39
CA TYR A 71 -28.91 13.79 -20.47
C TYR A 71 -27.68 13.08 -21.02
N MET A 72 -27.85 11.79 -21.38
CA MET A 72 -26.77 11.03 -22.02
C MET A 72 -26.44 11.62 -23.39
N THR A 73 -25.12 11.71 -23.67
CA THR A 73 -24.60 12.20 -24.95
C THR A 73 -23.60 11.22 -25.56
N THR A 74 -23.28 11.43 -26.84
CA THR A 74 -22.10 10.86 -27.47
C THR A 74 -20.82 11.56 -26.95
N ASP A 75 -19.64 11.02 -27.30
CA ASP A 75 -18.34 11.65 -27.00
C ASP A 75 -18.16 13.04 -27.67
N PHE A 76 -18.92 13.33 -28.71
CA PHE A 76 -18.92 14.65 -29.38
C PHE A 76 -20.16 15.52 -29.02
N GLY A 77 -20.86 15.17 -27.92
CA GLY A 77 -21.86 16.02 -27.27
C GLY A 77 -23.27 15.92 -27.80
N THR A 78 -23.61 15.04 -28.75
CA THR A 78 -24.97 14.89 -29.28
C THR A 78 -25.86 14.14 -28.28
N PRO A 79 -26.98 14.71 -27.80
CA PRO A 79 -27.89 14.02 -26.93
C PRO A 79 -28.49 12.74 -27.56
N ILE A 80 -28.62 11.69 -26.78
CA ILE A 80 -29.07 10.36 -27.20
C ILE A 80 -30.47 10.13 -26.72
N GLN A 81 -31.35 9.70 -27.65
CA GLN A 81 -32.76 9.47 -27.35
C GLN A 81 -33.02 8.16 -26.61
N ASP A 82 -32.32 7.09 -27.00
CA ASP A 82 -32.48 5.77 -26.41
C ASP A 82 -31.18 4.91 -26.49
N GLN A 83 -31.21 3.71 -25.93
CA GLN A 83 -30.09 2.78 -25.88
C GLN A 83 -30.35 1.49 -26.70
N TYR A 84 -31.30 1.52 -27.65
CA TYR A 84 -31.52 0.43 -28.59
C TYR A 84 -30.84 0.69 -29.91
N THR A 85 -30.26 -0.36 -30.50
CA THR A 85 -29.61 -0.25 -31.82
C THR A 85 -30.63 0.00 -32.92
N LEU A 86 -30.26 0.84 -33.90
CA LEU A 86 -31.05 1.02 -35.12
C LEU A 86 -31.12 -0.31 -35.90
N LYS A 87 -32.33 -0.72 -36.30
CA LYS A 87 -32.58 -1.99 -36.99
C LYS A 87 -33.37 -1.80 -38.28
N ALA A 88 -33.11 -2.65 -39.25
CA ALA A 88 -33.91 -2.73 -40.47
C ALA A 88 -35.18 -3.54 -40.18
N GLY A 89 -36.21 -2.88 -39.61
CA GLY A 89 -37.46 -3.51 -39.19
C GLY A 89 -37.40 -4.17 -37.79
N LYS A 90 -38.54 -4.60 -37.26
CA LYS A 90 -38.67 -5.08 -35.87
C LYS A 90 -37.78 -6.27 -35.50
N ARG A 91 -37.38 -7.08 -36.48
CA ARG A 91 -36.55 -8.27 -36.35
C ARG A 91 -35.33 -8.24 -37.29
N GLY A 92 -35.10 -7.10 -37.91
CA GLY A 92 -34.01 -6.94 -38.85
C GLY A 92 -32.65 -6.85 -38.13
N PRO A 93 -31.56 -6.91 -38.91
CA PRO A 93 -30.20 -6.73 -38.37
C PRO A 93 -30.02 -5.32 -37.82
N SER A 94 -29.15 -5.18 -36.82
CA SER A 94 -28.65 -3.88 -36.39
C SER A 94 -27.79 -3.26 -37.51
N LEU A 95 -27.98 -1.97 -37.73
CA LEU A 95 -27.29 -1.23 -38.79
C LEU A 95 -26.06 -0.54 -38.26
N LEU A 96 -24.94 -0.69 -38.94
CA LEU A 96 -23.67 -0.07 -38.55
C LEU A 96 -23.63 1.45 -38.88
N GLU A 97 -24.60 2.01 -39.53
CA GLU A 97 -24.80 3.46 -39.65
C GLU A 97 -25.19 4.11 -38.32
N ASP A 98 -25.69 3.31 -37.34
CA ASP A 98 -25.90 3.74 -35.97
C ASP A 98 -24.58 4.08 -35.30
N PHE A 99 -24.23 5.37 -35.33
CA PHE A 99 -22.98 5.84 -34.78
C PHE A 99 -22.89 5.74 -33.24
N MET A 100 -24.01 5.81 -32.55
CA MET A 100 -24.10 5.64 -31.10
C MET A 100 -23.73 4.20 -30.71
N PHE A 101 -24.27 3.22 -31.42
CA PHE A 101 -23.93 1.81 -31.23
C PHE A 101 -22.46 1.55 -31.48
N ARG A 102 -21.89 2.02 -32.61
CA ARG A 102 -20.48 1.84 -32.94
C ARG A 102 -19.58 2.49 -31.88
N GLN A 103 -19.85 3.72 -31.50
CA GLN A 103 -19.05 4.46 -30.52
C GLN A 103 -19.05 3.75 -29.16
N LYS A 104 -20.23 3.33 -28.68
CA LYS A 104 -20.33 2.65 -27.37
C LYS A 104 -19.54 1.35 -27.35
N LEU A 105 -19.61 0.52 -28.39
CA LEU A 105 -18.82 -0.71 -28.50
C LEU A 105 -17.33 -0.41 -28.64
N GLN A 106 -16.96 0.51 -29.50
CA GLN A 106 -15.55 0.90 -29.66
C GLN A 106 -14.92 1.39 -28.36
N ARG A 107 -15.63 2.24 -27.61
CA ARG A 107 -15.14 2.71 -26.31
C ARG A 107 -14.95 1.55 -25.33
N PHE A 108 -15.92 0.65 -25.24
CA PHE A 108 -15.86 -0.54 -24.38
C PHE A 108 -14.66 -1.44 -24.74
N ASP A 109 -14.44 -1.68 -26.02
CA ASP A 109 -13.32 -2.51 -26.50
C ASP A 109 -11.94 -1.93 -26.15
N HIS A 110 -11.85 -0.62 -25.88
CA HIS A 110 -10.60 0.10 -25.59
C HIS A 110 -10.55 0.68 -24.17
N GLU A 111 -11.37 0.21 -23.24
CA GLU A 111 -11.34 0.65 -21.83
C GLU A 111 -10.14 0.11 -21.04
N ARG A 112 -9.42 -0.84 -21.57
CA ARG A 112 -8.29 -1.48 -20.91
C ARG A 112 -6.98 -0.88 -21.39
N VAL A 113 -6.12 -0.54 -20.43
CA VAL A 113 -4.73 -0.16 -20.69
C VAL A 113 -3.81 -1.29 -20.20
N PRO A 114 -2.59 -1.42 -20.75
CA PRO A 114 -1.62 -2.38 -20.23
C PRO A 114 -1.42 -2.16 -18.73
N GLU A 115 -1.46 -3.22 -17.94
CA GLU A 115 -1.09 -3.11 -16.53
C GLU A 115 0.40 -2.79 -16.38
N ARG A 116 0.79 -2.25 -15.23
CA ARG A 116 2.21 -2.00 -14.93
C ARG A 116 2.99 -3.31 -14.99
N VAL A 117 4.19 -3.28 -15.55
CA VAL A 117 5.10 -4.44 -15.67
C VAL A 117 5.33 -5.10 -14.32
N VAL A 118 5.48 -4.29 -13.28
CA VAL A 118 5.44 -4.65 -11.86
C VAL A 118 4.57 -3.62 -11.13
N HIS A 119 4.11 -3.93 -9.94
CA HIS A 119 3.19 -3.08 -9.17
C HIS A 119 1.79 -2.91 -9.81
N ALA A 120 1.32 -3.89 -10.58
CA ALA A 120 0.02 -3.83 -11.23
C ALA A 120 -1.12 -3.75 -10.21
N ARG A 121 -1.10 -4.62 -9.18
CA ARG A 121 -2.02 -4.57 -8.04
C ARG A 121 -1.64 -3.43 -7.11
N GLY A 122 -2.58 -2.53 -6.81
CA GLY A 122 -2.32 -1.42 -5.88
C GLY A 122 -3.51 -0.50 -5.69
N THR A 123 -3.36 0.45 -4.76
CA THR A 123 -4.35 1.48 -4.44
C THR A 123 -3.64 2.78 -4.09
N GLY A 124 -4.33 3.90 -4.21
CA GLY A 124 -3.76 5.21 -3.91
C GLY A 124 -4.67 6.07 -3.05
N ALA A 125 -4.10 7.11 -2.47
CA ALA A 125 -4.81 8.13 -1.72
C ALA A 125 -4.12 9.48 -1.86
N HIS A 126 -4.90 10.55 -1.78
CA HIS A 126 -4.43 11.92 -1.68
C HIS A 126 -4.08 12.28 -0.25
N GLY A 127 -3.21 13.27 -0.09
CA GLY A 127 -2.84 13.77 1.21
C GLY A 127 -2.02 15.05 1.17
N GLU A 128 -1.46 15.38 2.31
CA GLU A 128 -0.57 16.52 2.49
C GLU A 128 0.72 16.08 3.19
N PHE A 129 1.84 16.61 2.72
CA PHE A 129 3.11 16.57 3.44
C PHE A 129 3.33 17.92 4.14
N ILE A 130 3.77 17.90 5.39
CA ILE A 130 4.04 19.08 6.20
C ILE A 130 5.50 19.02 6.67
N SER A 131 6.32 19.99 6.26
CA SER A 131 7.72 20.07 6.69
C SER A 131 7.82 20.48 8.17
N TYR A 132 8.72 19.82 8.93
CA TYR A 132 8.96 20.14 10.34
C TYR A 132 9.85 21.36 10.53
N GLY A 133 10.70 21.69 9.56
CA GLY A 133 11.70 22.73 9.71
C GLY A 133 12.05 23.46 8.42
N ASN A 134 13.01 24.37 8.54
CA ASN A 134 13.74 24.91 7.41
C ASN A 134 15.00 24.06 7.20
N TRP A 135 15.04 23.30 6.10
CA TRP A 135 16.12 22.37 5.77
C TRP A 135 17.07 22.93 4.69
N SER A 136 17.05 24.25 4.45
CA SER A 136 17.89 24.90 3.44
C SER A 136 19.39 24.71 3.66
N ASN A 137 19.80 24.30 4.86
CA ASN A 137 21.18 23.95 5.18
C ASN A 137 21.64 22.59 4.63
N ILE A 138 20.69 21.76 4.14
CA ILE A 138 20.99 20.43 3.59
C ILE A 138 20.48 20.26 2.16
N THR A 139 19.43 20.99 1.76
CA THR A 139 18.84 20.90 0.43
C THR A 139 18.25 22.23 -0.01
N ALA A 140 18.32 22.53 -1.31
CA ALA A 140 17.64 23.68 -1.89
C ALA A 140 16.16 23.42 -2.22
N ALA A 141 15.63 22.21 -1.96
CA ALA A 141 14.26 21.83 -2.29
C ALA A 141 13.24 22.71 -1.58
N SER A 142 12.43 23.42 -2.34
CA SER A 142 11.50 24.42 -1.83
C SER A 142 10.47 23.85 -0.84
N PHE A 143 9.95 22.63 -1.08
CA PHE A 143 8.95 22.02 -0.19
C PHE A 143 9.48 21.72 1.23
N LEU A 144 10.81 21.78 1.43
CA LEU A 144 11.51 21.63 2.71
C LEU A 144 12.04 22.96 3.28
N SER A 145 11.72 24.11 2.69
CA SER A 145 12.33 25.41 3.01
C SER A 145 11.81 26.10 4.26
N ALA A 146 10.70 25.65 4.84
CA ALA A 146 10.10 26.27 6.01
C ALA A 146 9.29 25.29 6.87
N ALA A 147 9.33 25.51 8.19
CA ALA A 147 8.46 24.77 9.10
C ALA A 147 6.98 25.04 8.80
N GLY A 148 6.16 23.98 8.81
CA GLY A 148 4.73 24.04 8.53
C GLY A 148 4.37 24.21 7.05
N LYS A 149 5.35 24.26 6.15
CA LYS A 149 5.08 24.31 4.71
C LYS A 149 4.38 23.04 4.27
N LYS A 150 3.21 23.20 3.64
CA LYS A 150 2.36 22.13 3.14
C LYS A 150 2.62 21.88 1.65
N THR A 151 2.67 20.62 1.28
CA THR A 151 2.80 20.17 -0.11
C THR A 151 1.78 19.06 -0.34
N PRO A 152 0.87 19.21 -1.32
CA PRO A 152 -0.05 18.14 -1.66
C PRO A 152 0.70 16.92 -2.19
N VAL A 153 0.18 15.74 -1.86
CA VAL A 153 0.76 14.47 -2.29
C VAL A 153 -0.30 13.50 -2.80
N PHE A 154 0.13 12.57 -3.65
CA PHE A 154 -0.59 11.34 -3.93
C PHE A 154 0.33 10.17 -3.68
N SER A 155 -0.09 9.25 -2.79
CA SER A 155 0.67 8.04 -2.51
C SER A 155 -0.02 6.81 -3.08
N ARG A 156 0.77 5.90 -3.66
CA ARG A 156 0.30 4.62 -4.16
C ARG A 156 1.04 3.47 -3.49
N PHE A 157 0.27 2.58 -2.88
CA PHE A 157 0.73 1.30 -2.34
C PHE A 157 0.42 0.18 -3.32
N SER A 158 1.28 -0.84 -3.41
CA SER A 158 1.13 -1.88 -4.43
C SER A 158 1.88 -3.16 -4.08
N ASN A 159 1.41 -4.29 -4.63
CA ASN A 159 2.16 -5.54 -4.68
C ASN A 159 3.08 -5.51 -5.91
N VAL A 160 4.27 -6.11 -5.83
CA VAL A 160 5.27 -6.05 -6.90
C VAL A 160 5.01 -7.08 -7.99
N GLN A 161 4.82 -8.34 -7.60
CA GLN A 161 4.88 -9.48 -8.53
C GLN A 161 3.53 -9.80 -9.19
N GLY A 162 2.44 -9.71 -8.43
CA GLY A 162 1.12 -10.12 -8.86
C GLY A 162 0.54 -9.21 -9.95
N PHE A 163 -0.34 -9.80 -10.78
CA PHE A 163 -1.15 -9.04 -11.74
C PHE A 163 -2.22 -8.19 -11.01
N ARG A 164 -2.92 -7.31 -11.73
CA ARG A 164 -3.88 -6.37 -11.15
C ARG A 164 -4.98 -7.03 -10.33
N GLY A 165 -5.43 -8.23 -10.70
CA GLY A 165 -6.48 -8.99 -10.03
C GLY A 165 -5.99 -9.93 -8.92
N SER A 166 -4.70 -9.95 -8.59
CA SER A 166 -4.17 -10.78 -7.50
C SER A 166 -4.61 -10.25 -6.13
N PRO A 167 -4.66 -11.11 -5.08
CA PRO A 167 -5.00 -10.65 -3.73
C PRO A 167 -3.93 -9.73 -3.11
N ASP A 168 -4.37 -8.79 -2.27
CA ASP A 168 -3.47 -7.87 -1.56
C ASP A 168 -2.54 -8.59 -0.57
N THR A 169 -3.00 -9.68 0.06
CA THR A 169 -2.34 -10.35 1.18
C THR A 169 -1.50 -11.57 0.79
N VAL A 170 -1.23 -11.77 -0.49
CA VAL A 170 -0.21 -12.75 -0.90
C VAL A 170 1.17 -12.29 -0.43
N ARG A 171 2.07 -13.26 -0.19
CA ARG A 171 3.47 -12.91 0.10
C ARG A 171 4.08 -12.23 -1.10
N ASP A 172 4.44 -10.97 -0.94
CA ASP A 172 5.01 -10.14 -1.99
C ASP A 172 5.87 -9.01 -1.40
N MET A 173 6.76 -8.47 -2.19
CA MET A 173 7.30 -7.13 -1.96
C MET A 173 6.19 -6.11 -2.18
N HIS A 174 6.23 -5.00 -1.45
CA HIS A 174 5.24 -3.95 -1.61
C HIS A 174 5.89 -2.63 -2.02
N GLY A 175 5.25 -1.93 -2.96
CA GLY A 175 5.64 -0.59 -3.36
C GLY A 175 5.02 0.46 -2.46
N PHE A 176 5.77 1.53 -2.23
CA PHE A 176 5.33 2.74 -1.54
C PHE A 176 5.87 3.93 -2.34
N ALA A 177 5.07 4.45 -3.25
CA ALA A 177 5.45 5.57 -4.11
C ALA A 177 4.61 6.80 -3.78
N THR A 178 5.27 7.95 -3.65
CA THR A 178 4.62 9.23 -3.34
C THR A 178 5.05 10.29 -4.35
N LYS A 179 4.08 10.92 -4.99
CA LYS A 179 4.23 12.10 -5.83
C LYS A 179 3.94 13.34 -4.98
N PHE A 180 4.92 14.25 -4.90
CA PHE A 180 4.79 15.56 -4.28
C PHE A 180 4.54 16.59 -5.37
N TYR A 181 3.44 17.32 -5.27
CA TYR A 181 3.12 18.43 -6.18
C TYR A 181 3.70 19.72 -5.59
N THR A 182 4.99 19.94 -5.80
CA THR A 182 5.69 21.08 -5.22
C THR A 182 5.50 22.36 -6.02
N ASP A 183 5.92 23.50 -5.45
CA ASP A 183 5.97 24.79 -6.13
C ASP A 183 7.17 24.97 -7.10
N GLU A 184 7.96 23.92 -7.29
CA GLU A 184 9.08 23.85 -8.24
C GLU A 184 8.92 22.69 -9.26
N GLY A 185 7.75 22.05 -9.30
CA GLY A 185 7.49 20.85 -10.13
C GLY A 185 7.18 19.62 -9.29
N ASN A 186 7.02 18.48 -9.94
CA ASN A 186 6.75 17.22 -9.27
C ASN A 186 8.05 16.58 -8.77
N PHE A 187 8.02 16.10 -7.53
CA PHE A 187 9.03 15.19 -7.00
C PHE A 187 8.38 13.84 -6.71
N ASP A 188 8.93 12.75 -7.24
CA ASP A 188 8.43 11.40 -7.02
C ASP A 188 9.41 10.55 -6.21
N LEU A 189 9.04 10.21 -4.97
CA LEU A 189 9.78 9.24 -4.17
C LEU A 189 9.19 7.85 -4.41
N VAL A 190 9.83 7.09 -5.32
CA VAL A 190 9.34 5.79 -5.78
C VAL A 190 10.07 4.67 -5.05
N GLY A 191 9.53 4.31 -3.89
CA GLY A 191 10.12 3.38 -2.94
C GLY A 191 9.35 2.08 -2.75
N ASN A 192 9.86 1.28 -1.79
CA ASN A 192 9.29 0.00 -1.37
C ASN A 192 9.12 -0.03 0.16
N THR A 193 8.40 -1.04 0.65
CA THR A 193 8.20 -1.26 2.10
C THR A 193 9.34 -2.00 2.78
N VAL A 194 10.38 -2.34 2.05
CA VAL A 194 11.66 -2.86 2.57
C VAL A 194 12.83 -2.03 2.04
N PRO A 195 13.92 -1.90 2.81
CA PRO A 195 15.00 -0.95 2.51
C PRO A 195 16.00 -1.44 1.45
N VAL A 196 15.86 -2.67 0.98
CA VAL A 196 16.82 -3.33 0.10
C VAL A 196 16.13 -3.90 -1.15
N PHE A 197 16.93 -4.22 -2.18
CA PHE A 197 16.44 -4.81 -3.41
C PHE A 197 17.26 -6.05 -3.80
N PHE A 198 16.72 -6.91 -4.69
CA PHE A 198 17.29 -8.22 -5.04
C PHE A 198 18.58 -8.14 -5.89
N ILE A 199 18.78 -7.05 -6.60
CA ILE A 199 19.83 -6.91 -7.62
C ILE A 199 20.57 -5.59 -7.44
N THR A 200 21.79 -5.55 -7.91
CA THR A 200 22.67 -4.36 -7.84
C THR A 200 22.71 -3.57 -9.15
N ASP A 201 22.24 -4.13 -10.26
CA ASP A 201 22.33 -3.53 -11.59
C ASP A 201 21.01 -3.69 -12.35
N ALA A 202 20.59 -2.65 -13.03
CA ALA A 202 19.32 -2.61 -13.76
C ALA A 202 19.24 -3.63 -14.92
N ILE A 203 20.37 -4.05 -15.49
CA ILE A 203 20.39 -5.09 -16.54
C ILE A 203 19.85 -6.43 -16.05
N GLN A 204 19.90 -6.69 -14.74
CA GLN A 204 19.39 -7.91 -14.11
C GLN A 204 17.88 -7.85 -13.83
N PHE A 205 17.24 -6.68 -13.99
CA PHE A 205 15.83 -6.51 -13.65
C PHE A 205 14.89 -7.35 -14.53
N PRO A 206 15.04 -7.43 -15.84
CA PRO A 206 14.21 -8.31 -16.66
C PRO A 206 14.29 -9.78 -16.23
N ASP A 207 15.48 -10.29 -15.91
CA ASP A 207 15.68 -11.68 -15.47
C ASP A 207 15.00 -11.93 -14.12
N LEU A 208 15.13 -11.02 -13.17
CA LEU A 208 14.40 -11.09 -11.90
C LEU A 208 12.89 -11.19 -12.14
N ILE A 209 12.35 -10.34 -13.00
CA ILE A 209 10.90 -10.30 -13.25
C ILE A 209 10.43 -11.55 -14.01
N HIS A 210 11.18 -12.02 -15.01
CA HIS A 210 10.87 -13.28 -15.68
C HIS A 210 10.86 -14.47 -14.71
N ALA A 211 11.79 -14.50 -13.75
CA ALA A 211 11.88 -15.57 -12.75
C ALA A 211 10.69 -15.58 -11.78
N VAL A 212 10.17 -14.40 -11.37
CA VAL A 212 9.08 -14.31 -10.39
C VAL A 212 7.68 -14.24 -11.02
N LYS A 213 7.57 -14.07 -12.33
CA LYS A 213 6.29 -14.16 -13.05
C LYS A 213 5.90 -15.63 -13.29
N PRO A 214 4.66 -15.91 -13.68
CA PRO A 214 4.22 -17.26 -14.04
C PRO A 214 5.10 -17.91 -15.09
N GLU A 215 5.17 -19.24 -15.08
CA GLU A 215 5.94 -19.99 -16.08
C GLU A 215 5.41 -19.71 -17.50
N PRO A 216 6.28 -19.44 -18.48
CA PRO A 216 5.84 -19.06 -19.83
C PRO A 216 4.99 -20.13 -20.53
N ARG A 217 5.14 -21.40 -20.15
CA ARG A 217 4.45 -22.52 -20.78
C ARG A 217 2.98 -22.63 -20.43
N ASN A 218 2.61 -22.27 -19.19
CA ASN A 218 1.29 -22.61 -18.63
C ASN A 218 0.70 -21.50 -17.73
N GLU A 219 1.41 -20.41 -17.50
CA GLU A 219 1.08 -19.34 -16.54
C GLU A 219 0.86 -19.85 -15.10
N ILE A 220 1.50 -20.95 -14.67
CA ILE A 220 1.41 -21.51 -13.33
C ILE A 220 2.78 -21.46 -12.63
N PRO A 221 2.82 -21.20 -11.33
CA PRO A 221 1.80 -20.54 -10.49
C PRO A 221 1.77 -19.05 -10.77
N GLN A 222 0.61 -18.47 -10.63
CA GLN A 222 0.49 -17.05 -10.84
C GLN A 222 1.02 -16.29 -9.63
N GLY A 223 1.88 -15.34 -9.88
CA GLY A 223 2.48 -14.43 -8.90
C GLY A 223 3.18 -15.18 -7.79
N GLY A 224 4.44 -15.06 -7.67
CA GLY A 224 5.03 -15.57 -6.48
C GLY A 224 6.30 -16.33 -6.61
N THR A 225 6.77 -16.63 -5.44
CA THR A 225 8.06 -17.24 -5.16
C THR A 225 7.97 -18.76 -5.01
N ALA A 226 6.80 -19.37 -5.22
CA ALA A 226 6.52 -20.76 -4.95
C ALA A 226 6.79 -21.69 -6.13
N HIS A 227 7.66 -21.32 -7.08
CA HIS A 227 8.01 -22.13 -8.23
C HIS A 227 9.53 -22.16 -8.49
N ASP A 228 9.95 -23.14 -9.29
CA ASP A 228 11.36 -23.44 -9.53
C ASP A 228 12.14 -22.25 -10.06
N ASN A 229 11.57 -21.49 -11.01
CA ASN A 229 12.25 -20.35 -11.64
C ASN A 229 12.61 -19.25 -10.62
N ALA A 230 11.67 -18.87 -9.75
CA ALA A 230 11.90 -17.82 -8.76
C ALA A 230 13.01 -18.21 -7.77
N TRP A 231 12.95 -19.43 -7.25
CA TRP A 231 13.93 -19.91 -6.27
C TRP A 231 15.28 -20.16 -6.90
N ASP A 232 15.34 -20.70 -8.13
CA ASP A 232 16.60 -20.88 -8.84
C ASP A 232 17.29 -19.53 -9.08
N PHE A 233 16.59 -18.52 -9.61
CA PHE A 233 17.15 -17.19 -9.81
C PHE A 233 17.66 -16.58 -8.52
N MET A 234 16.83 -16.56 -7.44
CA MET A 234 17.19 -15.92 -6.18
C MET A 234 18.41 -16.56 -5.52
N ILE A 235 18.65 -17.84 -5.75
CA ILE A 235 19.80 -18.57 -5.21
C ILE A 235 21.04 -18.44 -6.09
N GLN A 236 20.88 -18.40 -7.40
CA GLN A 236 21.97 -18.17 -8.33
C GLN A 236 22.42 -16.72 -8.37
N GLN A 237 21.61 -15.81 -7.87
CA GLN A 237 21.90 -14.38 -7.73
C GLN A 237 22.21 -14.04 -6.25
N PRO A 238 23.47 -14.06 -5.79
CA PRO A 238 23.80 -13.90 -4.37
C PRO A 238 23.33 -12.56 -3.77
N SER A 239 23.27 -11.50 -4.58
CA SER A 239 22.76 -10.18 -4.15
C SER A 239 21.30 -10.21 -3.69
N ALA A 240 20.51 -11.21 -4.09
CA ALA A 240 19.13 -11.34 -3.68
C ALA A 240 18.95 -11.79 -2.23
N MET A 241 19.98 -12.36 -1.59
CA MET A 241 19.87 -13.04 -0.31
C MET A 241 19.30 -12.16 0.81
N HIS A 242 19.80 -10.93 0.95
CA HIS A 242 19.33 -10.03 1.99
C HIS A 242 17.82 -9.70 1.81
N THR A 243 17.44 -9.32 0.60
CA THR A 243 16.04 -9.01 0.26
C THR A 243 15.15 -10.24 0.39
N LEU A 244 15.64 -11.43 0.05
CA LEU A 244 14.90 -12.68 0.21
C LEU A 244 14.51 -12.93 1.67
N LEU A 245 15.40 -12.68 2.63
CA LEU A 245 15.05 -12.83 4.05
C LEU A 245 14.00 -11.80 4.51
N TRP A 246 14.11 -10.54 4.09
CA TRP A 246 13.06 -9.53 4.34
C TRP A 246 11.71 -9.96 3.76
N PHE A 247 11.73 -10.50 2.58
CA PHE A 247 10.54 -10.98 1.87
C PHE A 247 9.91 -12.21 2.53
N MET A 248 10.72 -13.12 3.10
CA MET A 248 10.24 -14.30 3.83
C MET A 248 9.80 -13.99 5.26
N ALA A 249 10.23 -12.87 5.82
CA ALA A 249 9.79 -12.37 7.12
C ALA A 249 8.38 -11.74 7.05
N GLY A 250 7.94 -11.15 8.17
CA GLY A 250 6.64 -10.48 8.28
C GLY A 250 6.42 -9.36 7.27
N HIS A 251 7.48 -8.71 6.80
CA HIS A 251 7.39 -7.64 5.81
C HIS A 251 6.80 -8.06 4.46
N GLY A 252 6.88 -9.35 4.11
CA GLY A 252 6.24 -9.89 2.89
C GLY A 252 4.73 -10.07 3.01
N ILE A 253 4.16 -10.03 4.22
CA ILE A 253 2.73 -10.20 4.51
C ILE A 253 2.24 -9.17 5.52
N PRO A 254 2.39 -7.87 5.25
CA PRO A 254 2.00 -6.82 6.18
C PRO A 254 0.52 -6.91 6.55
N HIS A 255 0.17 -6.38 7.74
CA HIS A 255 -1.21 -6.36 8.19
C HIS A 255 -2.11 -5.57 7.23
N THR A 256 -1.77 -4.30 7.02
CA THR A 256 -2.43 -3.40 6.04
C THR A 256 -1.42 -2.42 5.47
N PHE A 257 -1.81 -1.64 4.45
CA PHE A 257 -0.96 -0.56 3.91
C PHE A 257 -0.68 0.56 4.91
N ARG A 258 -1.49 0.73 5.96
CA ARG A 258 -1.25 1.71 7.04
C ARG A 258 -0.12 1.30 7.98
N HIS A 259 0.20 0.02 8.05
CA HIS A 259 1.14 -0.58 9.01
C HIS A 259 2.46 -1.00 8.36
N VAL A 260 2.91 -0.23 7.37
CA VAL A 260 4.21 -0.44 6.70
C VAL A 260 5.08 0.79 6.79
N ASN A 261 6.38 0.59 6.95
CA ASN A 261 7.36 1.62 6.64
C ASN A 261 7.61 1.68 5.13
N GLY A 262 8.24 2.74 4.66
CA GLY A 262 8.65 2.88 3.27
C GLY A 262 10.11 3.33 3.16
N TYR A 263 10.74 3.03 2.04
CA TYR A 263 12.15 3.32 1.83
C TYR A 263 12.39 3.74 0.38
N GLY A 264 13.24 4.76 0.19
CA GLY A 264 13.69 5.15 -1.15
C GLY A 264 14.58 4.11 -1.80
N VAL A 265 15.08 3.14 -1.03
CA VAL A 265 16.01 2.06 -1.41
C VAL A 265 17.38 2.61 -1.81
N HIS A 266 17.43 3.42 -2.86
CA HIS A 266 18.67 4.01 -3.39
C HIS A 266 19.24 5.08 -2.47
N THR A 267 20.51 5.37 -2.70
CA THR A 267 21.15 6.59 -2.21
C THR A 267 20.94 7.69 -3.25
N PHE A 268 20.43 8.84 -2.80
CA PHE A 268 20.27 10.07 -3.57
C PHE A 268 21.24 11.12 -3.06
N ARG A 269 21.19 12.32 -3.63
CA ARG A 269 21.92 13.48 -3.13
C ARG A 269 20.96 14.57 -2.72
N PHE A 270 21.20 15.18 -1.57
CA PHE A 270 20.71 16.51 -1.27
C PHE A 270 21.78 17.53 -1.67
N VAL A 271 21.33 18.60 -2.32
CA VAL A 271 22.22 19.67 -2.83
C VAL A 271 21.70 21.00 -2.30
N THR A 272 22.54 21.73 -1.59
CA THR A 272 22.22 23.08 -1.08
C THR A 272 22.26 24.12 -2.22
N ALA A 273 21.73 25.32 -1.96
CA ALA A 273 21.68 26.40 -2.95
C ALA A 273 23.08 26.86 -3.41
N ASP A 274 24.12 26.66 -2.60
CA ASP A 274 25.53 26.94 -2.91
C ASP A 274 26.25 25.74 -3.59
N GLY A 275 25.55 24.64 -3.82
CA GLY A 275 26.06 23.47 -4.53
C GLY A 275 26.75 22.42 -3.65
N ALA A 276 26.76 22.58 -2.32
CA ALA A 276 27.25 21.54 -1.44
C ALA A 276 26.33 20.31 -1.46
N SER A 277 26.89 19.11 -1.59
CA SER A 277 26.10 17.87 -1.69
C SER A 277 26.40 16.91 -0.54
N LYS A 278 25.35 16.15 -0.18
CA LYS A 278 25.39 15.04 0.78
C LYS A 278 24.66 13.84 0.20
N LEU A 279 25.14 12.64 0.49
CA LEU A 279 24.42 11.42 0.19
C LEU A 279 23.26 11.23 1.17
N VAL A 280 22.10 10.82 0.69
CA VAL A 280 20.92 10.61 1.53
C VAL A 280 20.17 9.33 1.17
N LYS A 281 19.66 8.64 2.21
CA LYS A 281 18.69 7.55 2.06
C LYS A 281 17.37 7.96 2.70
N PHE A 282 16.27 7.84 1.95
CA PHE A 282 14.93 8.22 2.39
C PHE A 282 14.24 7.11 3.17
N HIS A 283 13.56 7.49 4.24
CA HIS A 283 12.79 6.60 5.11
C HIS A 283 11.39 7.18 5.37
N TRP A 284 10.36 6.36 5.23
CA TRP A 284 9.03 6.60 5.75
C TRP A 284 8.79 5.73 6.97
N LYS A 285 8.40 6.33 8.08
CA LYS A 285 8.04 5.61 9.32
C LYS A 285 6.55 5.76 9.58
N SER A 286 5.84 4.63 9.60
CA SER A 286 4.41 4.62 9.96
C SER A 286 4.21 5.06 11.41
N LEU A 287 3.36 6.06 11.62
CA LEU A 287 2.95 6.49 12.96
C LEU A 287 1.86 5.59 13.58
N GLN A 288 1.32 4.64 12.80
CA GLN A 288 0.46 3.57 13.28
C GLN A 288 1.28 2.43 13.89
N GLY A 289 2.54 2.29 13.46
CA GLY A 289 3.42 1.19 13.76
C GLY A 289 3.45 0.12 12.68
N VAL A 290 4.48 -0.70 12.68
CA VAL A 290 4.63 -1.84 11.75
C VAL A 290 3.91 -3.05 12.33
N ALA A 291 3.09 -3.70 11.51
CA ALA A 291 2.36 -4.91 11.87
C ALA A 291 2.33 -5.90 10.70
N SER A 292 2.36 -7.19 11.02
CA SER A 292 2.30 -8.27 10.05
C SER A 292 1.24 -9.31 10.43
N LYS A 293 0.68 -9.96 9.40
CA LYS A 293 -0.12 -11.18 9.56
C LYS A 293 0.81 -12.37 9.84
N VAL A 294 0.22 -13.47 10.33
CA VAL A 294 0.84 -14.79 10.21
C VAL A 294 0.45 -15.41 8.87
N TRP A 295 1.20 -16.41 8.42
CA TRP A 295 1.03 -16.91 7.04
C TRP A 295 -0.37 -17.49 6.78
N GLU A 296 -0.90 -18.28 7.71
CA GLU A 296 -2.23 -18.88 7.59
C GLU A 296 -3.32 -17.79 7.52
N GLU A 297 -3.20 -16.75 8.35
CA GLU A 297 -4.10 -15.59 8.32
C GLU A 297 -4.05 -14.87 6.95
N ALA A 298 -2.85 -14.68 6.40
CA ALA A 298 -2.65 -14.04 5.11
C ALA A 298 -3.27 -14.85 3.96
N GLN A 299 -3.12 -16.20 3.99
CA GLN A 299 -3.72 -17.09 2.98
C GLN A 299 -5.25 -17.09 3.04
N VAL A 300 -5.83 -17.12 4.25
CA VAL A 300 -7.28 -17.06 4.43
C VAL A 300 -7.81 -15.71 3.96
N ALA A 301 -7.12 -14.61 4.27
CA ALA A 301 -7.48 -13.28 3.80
C ALA A 301 -7.42 -13.20 2.26
N ALA A 302 -6.37 -13.73 1.63
CA ALA A 302 -6.22 -13.77 0.18
C ALA A 302 -7.38 -14.51 -0.52
N GLY A 303 -7.89 -15.57 0.11
CA GLY A 303 -9.00 -16.36 -0.43
C GLY A 303 -10.40 -15.76 -0.19
N LYS A 304 -10.59 -15.06 0.92
CA LYS A 304 -11.91 -14.54 1.34
C LYS A 304 -12.14 -13.07 1.00
N ASN A 305 -11.09 -12.26 0.99
CA ASN A 305 -11.14 -10.86 0.66
C ASN A 305 -9.85 -10.44 -0.07
N ILE A 306 -9.87 -10.54 -1.38
CA ILE A 306 -8.71 -10.16 -2.20
C ILE A 306 -8.34 -8.68 -2.07
N ASP A 307 -9.29 -7.82 -1.66
CA ASP A 307 -9.16 -6.37 -1.52
C ASP A 307 -8.87 -5.93 -0.08
N TYR A 308 -8.43 -6.82 0.79
CA TYR A 308 -8.33 -6.60 2.23
C TYR A 308 -7.58 -5.31 2.61
N MET A 309 -6.36 -5.12 2.09
CA MET A 309 -5.55 -3.95 2.43
C MET A 309 -6.03 -2.67 1.74
N ARG A 310 -6.54 -2.79 0.51
CA ARG A 310 -7.16 -1.69 -0.24
C ARG A 310 -8.40 -1.18 0.48
N GLN A 311 -9.27 -2.09 0.92
CA GLN A 311 -10.51 -1.77 1.63
C GLN A 311 -10.21 -1.11 2.98
N ASP A 312 -9.21 -1.61 3.73
CA ASP A 312 -8.78 -1.01 4.98
C ASP A 312 -8.37 0.45 4.81
N LEU A 313 -7.49 0.74 3.84
CA LEU A 313 -7.03 2.10 3.58
C LEU A 313 -8.20 3.03 3.20
N TYR A 314 -9.04 2.59 2.26
CA TYR A 314 -10.17 3.36 1.77
C TYR A 314 -11.18 3.68 2.87
N ASN A 315 -11.59 2.66 3.65
CA ASN A 315 -12.59 2.81 4.69
C ASN A 315 -12.11 3.69 5.84
N ASN A 316 -10.84 3.59 6.23
CA ASN A 316 -10.29 4.43 7.30
C ASN A 316 -10.20 5.90 6.88
N ILE A 317 -9.78 6.19 5.65
CA ILE A 317 -9.80 7.57 5.14
C ILE A 317 -11.24 8.09 5.06
N ALA A 318 -12.18 7.31 4.55
CA ALA A 318 -13.60 7.69 4.49
C ALA A 318 -14.22 7.96 5.87
N ALA A 319 -13.74 7.25 6.90
CA ALA A 319 -14.16 7.44 8.29
C ALA A 319 -13.42 8.58 9.02
N GLY A 320 -12.53 9.32 8.35
CA GLY A 320 -11.74 10.40 8.95
C GLY A 320 -10.56 9.92 9.81
N ARG A 321 -10.23 8.64 9.76
CA ARG A 321 -9.06 8.06 10.44
C ARG A 321 -7.88 8.05 9.47
N TYR A 322 -7.21 9.20 9.39
CA TYR A 322 -6.16 9.46 8.41
C TYR A 322 -4.83 8.84 8.81
N PRO A 323 -4.27 7.92 8.01
CA PRO A 323 -2.96 7.36 8.30
C PRO A 323 -1.84 8.37 8.05
N GLU A 324 -0.78 8.26 8.86
CA GLU A 324 0.33 9.19 8.88
C GLU A 324 1.69 8.48 8.81
N TRP A 325 2.65 9.14 8.17
CA TRP A 325 4.06 8.71 8.11
C TRP A 325 5.00 9.87 8.28
N GLU A 326 6.07 9.68 9.02
CA GLU A 326 7.20 10.61 9.03
C GLU A 326 8.16 10.33 7.90
N LEU A 327 8.55 11.37 7.15
CA LEU A 327 9.66 11.32 6.19
C LEU A 327 10.94 11.72 6.87
N GLY A 328 11.96 10.89 6.78
CA GLY A 328 13.29 11.18 7.27
C GLY A 328 14.37 10.78 6.26
N VAL A 329 15.58 11.24 6.54
CA VAL A 329 16.78 10.89 5.77
C VAL A 329 17.93 10.52 6.70
N GLN A 330 18.70 9.49 6.30
CA GLN A 330 20.07 9.32 6.78
C GLN A 330 20.97 10.17 5.89
N ILE A 331 21.82 11.00 6.51
CA ILE A 331 22.67 11.96 5.81
C ILE A 331 24.13 11.54 5.98
N MET A 332 24.83 11.40 4.87
CA MET A 332 26.22 10.93 4.83
C MET A 332 27.07 11.83 3.95
N ASP A 333 28.33 11.98 4.31
CA ASP A 333 29.30 12.68 3.46
C ASP A 333 29.73 11.80 2.29
N GLU A 334 30.01 12.41 1.15
CA GLU A 334 30.54 11.72 -0.02
C GLU A 334 31.84 10.95 0.26
N SER A 335 32.66 11.45 1.20
CA SER A 335 33.86 10.76 1.66
C SER A 335 33.58 9.47 2.43
N GLN A 336 32.34 9.27 2.88
CA GLN A 336 31.92 8.08 3.63
C GLN A 336 31.41 6.95 2.72
N MET A 337 31.41 7.14 1.39
CA MET A 337 30.82 6.20 0.43
C MET A 337 31.24 4.74 0.66
N LEU A 338 32.47 4.49 1.05
CA LEU A 338 33.02 3.16 1.33
C LEU A 338 33.46 2.97 2.78
N ALA A 339 33.19 3.92 3.67
CA ALA A 339 33.73 3.94 5.03
C ALA A 339 33.14 2.85 5.96
N PHE A 340 31.97 2.32 5.61
CA PHE A 340 31.27 1.34 6.45
C PHE A 340 31.59 -0.13 6.09
N GLY A 341 32.56 -0.35 5.18
CA GLY A 341 32.93 -1.70 4.73
C GLY A 341 32.01 -2.26 3.64
N PHE A 342 31.12 -1.42 3.10
CA PHE A 342 30.28 -1.69 1.93
C PHE A 342 30.06 -0.38 1.15
N ASP A 343 29.62 -0.49 -0.07
CA ASP A 343 29.28 0.66 -0.91
C ASP A 343 27.89 1.22 -0.50
N LEU A 344 27.85 2.50 -0.14
CA LEU A 344 26.58 3.20 0.18
C LEU A 344 25.62 3.27 -1.03
N LEU A 345 26.13 3.11 -2.24
CA LEU A 345 25.32 3.08 -3.47
C LEU A 345 24.73 1.68 -3.76
N ASP A 346 25.16 0.64 -3.03
CA ASP A 346 24.62 -0.72 -3.21
C ASP A 346 23.19 -0.82 -2.67
N PRO A 347 22.17 -1.03 -3.53
CA PRO A 347 20.78 -1.10 -3.11
C PRO A 347 20.42 -2.39 -2.33
N THR A 348 21.36 -3.32 -2.17
CA THR A 348 21.18 -4.52 -1.33
C THR A 348 21.61 -4.30 0.12
N LYS A 349 22.10 -3.11 0.45
CA LYS A 349 22.64 -2.76 1.77
C LYS A 349 21.74 -1.75 2.51
N ILE A 350 21.66 -1.94 3.82
CA ILE A 350 21.13 -0.92 4.74
C ILE A 350 22.30 -0.18 5.40
N VAL A 351 22.03 1.03 5.83
CA VAL A 351 22.88 1.74 6.79
C VAL A 351 22.21 1.63 8.15
N PRO A 352 22.75 0.84 9.10
CA PRO A 352 22.20 0.73 10.44
C PRO A 352 22.03 2.10 11.10
N GLU A 353 20.92 2.30 11.83
CA GLU A 353 20.67 3.57 12.53
C GLU A 353 21.73 3.86 13.61
N GLU A 354 22.40 2.83 14.09
CA GLU A 354 23.55 2.94 15.01
C GLU A 354 24.76 3.63 14.37
N TYR A 355 24.89 3.57 13.03
CA TYR A 355 25.95 4.25 12.29
C TYR A 355 25.55 5.66 11.88
N VAL A 356 24.33 5.80 11.36
CA VAL A 356 23.80 7.09 10.88
C VAL A 356 22.35 7.22 11.31
N GLN A 357 22.08 8.13 12.23
CA GLN A 357 20.72 8.41 12.71
C GLN A 357 19.86 9.05 11.62
N ILE A 358 18.55 8.81 11.68
CA ILE A 358 17.58 9.41 10.77
C ILE A 358 17.26 10.83 11.23
N THR A 359 17.38 11.80 10.34
CA THR A 359 16.86 13.17 10.51
C THR A 359 15.45 13.24 9.97
N TRP A 360 14.47 13.53 10.82
CA TRP A 360 13.06 13.61 10.44
C TRP A 360 12.74 14.96 9.84
N LEU A 361 12.30 14.97 8.57
CA LEU A 361 12.09 16.18 7.76
C LEU A 361 10.66 16.71 7.82
N GLY A 362 9.68 15.84 7.98
CA GLY A 362 8.28 16.23 7.95
C GLY A 362 7.35 15.02 8.06
N LYS A 363 6.04 15.30 7.99
CA LYS A 363 4.98 14.31 8.13
C LYS A 363 4.04 14.34 6.94
N MET A 364 3.69 13.17 6.43
CA MET A 364 2.62 12.98 5.47
C MET A 364 1.37 12.44 6.17
N GLN A 365 0.21 12.99 5.82
CA GLN A 365 -1.10 12.47 6.19
C GLN A 365 -1.91 12.20 4.92
N LEU A 366 -2.47 11.00 4.77
CA LEU A 366 -3.38 10.68 3.68
C LEU A 366 -4.82 10.90 4.13
N ASN A 367 -5.52 11.87 3.54
CA ASN A 367 -6.77 12.41 4.06
C ASN A 367 -7.93 12.44 3.05
N ALA A 368 -7.71 11.96 1.82
CA ALA A 368 -8.79 11.84 0.83
C ALA A 368 -8.61 10.62 -0.08
N ASN A 369 -9.73 9.94 -0.35
CA ASN A 369 -9.76 8.86 -1.32
C ASN A 369 -9.83 9.42 -2.76
N PRO A 370 -9.33 8.67 -3.78
CA PRO A 370 -9.59 9.00 -5.16
C PRO A 370 -11.09 9.06 -5.47
N MET A 371 -11.49 10.00 -6.30
CA MET A 371 -12.86 10.06 -6.83
C MET A 371 -13.11 9.02 -7.91
N ASN A 372 -12.07 8.67 -8.68
CA ASN A 372 -12.13 7.63 -9.70
C ASN A 372 -10.81 6.85 -9.75
N TYR A 373 -10.91 5.54 -9.54
CA TYR A 373 -9.73 4.68 -9.49
C TYR A 373 -8.91 4.70 -10.79
N PHE A 374 -9.58 4.62 -11.96
CA PHE A 374 -8.87 4.60 -13.23
C PHE A 374 -8.18 5.94 -13.51
N ALA A 375 -8.93 7.03 -13.41
CA ALA A 375 -8.42 8.36 -13.74
C ALA A 375 -7.25 8.79 -12.84
N GLU A 376 -7.26 8.39 -11.58
CA GLU A 376 -6.30 8.83 -10.57
C GLU A 376 -5.27 7.75 -10.25
N THR A 377 -5.69 6.56 -9.84
CA THR A 377 -4.77 5.49 -9.38
C THR A 377 -4.17 4.67 -10.52
N GLU A 378 -4.96 4.36 -11.57
CA GLU A 378 -4.45 3.60 -12.71
C GLU A 378 -3.58 4.47 -13.62
N GLN A 379 -3.98 5.71 -13.88
CA GLN A 379 -3.26 6.62 -14.78
C GLN A 379 -2.08 7.35 -14.13
N ILE A 380 -1.91 7.32 -12.82
CA ILE A 380 -0.76 7.98 -12.21
C ILE A 380 0.55 7.36 -12.70
N SER A 381 1.46 8.23 -13.13
CA SER A 381 2.80 7.90 -13.60
C SER A 381 3.81 8.33 -12.54
N MET A 382 4.34 7.36 -11.80
CA MET A 382 5.43 7.57 -10.86
C MET A 382 6.75 7.38 -11.58
N HIS A 383 7.71 8.30 -11.35
CA HIS A 383 8.99 8.28 -12.04
C HIS A 383 10.12 8.73 -11.11
N PRO A 384 11.11 7.87 -10.78
CA PRO A 384 12.21 8.27 -9.90
C PRO A 384 13.08 9.40 -10.50
N GLY A 385 12.96 9.67 -11.78
CA GLY A 385 13.60 10.82 -12.45
C GLY A 385 12.86 12.15 -12.27
N HIS A 386 11.66 12.17 -11.71
CA HIS A 386 11.00 13.42 -11.32
C HIS A 386 11.63 13.94 -10.04
N VAL A 387 12.55 14.85 -10.16
CA VAL A 387 13.24 15.53 -9.06
C VAL A 387 13.11 17.04 -9.20
N VAL A 388 13.22 17.74 -8.08
CA VAL A 388 13.23 19.20 -8.03
C VAL A 388 14.59 19.69 -7.58
N ARG A 389 14.85 20.99 -7.73
CA ARG A 389 16.08 21.62 -7.28
C ARG A 389 16.43 21.18 -5.85
N GLY A 390 17.68 20.80 -5.61
CA GLY A 390 18.15 20.35 -4.30
C GLY A 390 18.04 18.84 -4.04
N ILE A 391 17.48 18.07 -4.98
CA ILE A 391 17.49 16.60 -4.95
C ILE A 391 18.12 16.11 -6.25
N ASP A 392 19.14 15.27 -6.16
CA ASP A 392 19.89 14.77 -7.32
C ASP A 392 20.20 13.27 -7.18
N PHE A 393 20.65 12.66 -8.24
CA PHE A 393 20.90 11.24 -8.36
C PHE A 393 22.29 10.86 -7.87
N SER A 394 22.45 9.59 -7.55
CA SER A 394 23.74 8.94 -7.38
C SER A 394 24.09 8.06 -8.59
N GLU A 395 25.29 7.52 -8.56
CA GLU A 395 25.82 6.60 -9.57
C GLU A 395 25.37 5.15 -9.34
N ASP A 396 24.39 4.88 -8.45
CA ASP A 396 23.77 3.55 -8.27
C ASP A 396 23.28 3.01 -9.62
N PRO A 397 23.83 1.89 -10.13
CA PRO A 397 23.50 1.39 -11.47
C PRO A 397 22.03 0.97 -11.60
N LEU A 398 21.40 0.53 -10.50
CA LEU A 398 19.99 0.21 -10.49
C LEU A 398 19.14 1.48 -10.59
N LEU A 399 19.49 2.55 -9.85
CA LEU A 399 18.81 3.85 -9.95
C LEU A 399 18.93 4.40 -11.37
N GLN A 400 20.12 4.41 -11.95
CA GLN A 400 20.36 4.93 -13.31
C GLN A 400 19.49 4.22 -14.34
N GLY A 401 19.36 2.89 -14.28
CA GLY A 401 18.48 2.15 -15.18
C GLY A 401 16.99 2.45 -14.95
N ARG A 402 16.58 2.74 -13.71
CA ARG A 402 15.21 3.15 -13.37
C ARG A 402 14.84 4.49 -14.02
N LEU A 403 15.79 5.43 -14.16
CA LEU A 403 15.57 6.72 -14.82
C LEU A 403 15.13 6.57 -16.28
N TYR A 404 15.58 5.54 -16.96
CA TYR A 404 15.13 5.20 -18.31
C TYR A 404 13.83 4.39 -18.27
N SER A 405 13.80 3.28 -17.52
CA SER A 405 12.73 2.30 -17.58
C SER A 405 11.35 2.86 -17.25
N TYR A 406 11.26 3.74 -16.23
CA TYR A 406 9.97 4.32 -15.83
C TYR A 406 9.41 5.28 -16.88
N HIS A 407 10.26 6.02 -17.56
CA HIS A 407 9.81 6.87 -18.66
C HIS A 407 9.33 6.05 -19.85
N ASP A 408 10.10 5.06 -20.26
CA ASP A 408 9.80 4.17 -21.38
C ASP A 408 8.46 3.42 -21.19
N THR A 409 8.27 2.80 -20.01
CA THR A 409 7.05 2.05 -19.74
C THR A 409 5.80 2.93 -19.71
N GLN A 410 5.89 4.21 -19.30
CA GLN A 410 4.75 5.13 -19.29
C GLN A 410 4.30 5.50 -20.72
N ILE A 411 5.22 5.66 -21.63
CA ILE A 411 4.89 5.89 -23.05
C ILE A 411 4.03 4.74 -23.59
N ASN A 412 4.42 3.51 -23.30
CA ASN A 412 3.66 2.33 -23.72
C ASN A 412 2.29 2.27 -23.06
N ARG A 413 2.21 2.48 -21.73
CA ARG A 413 0.96 2.34 -21.00
C ARG A 413 -0.07 3.40 -21.32
N HIS A 414 0.34 4.61 -21.62
CA HIS A 414 -0.55 5.75 -21.88
C HIS A 414 -0.66 6.10 -23.39
N GLY A 415 0.01 5.34 -24.24
CA GLY A 415 -0.11 5.46 -25.69
C GLY A 415 0.59 6.67 -26.29
N GLY A 416 1.54 7.29 -25.57
CA GLY A 416 2.30 8.42 -26.12
C GLY A 416 3.15 9.17 -25.10
N PRO A 417 3.97 10.13 -25.57
CA PRO A 417 4.92 10.86 -24.73
C PRO A 417 4.26 11.92 -23.82
N ASN A 418 3.00 12.27 -24.06
CA ASN A 418 2.30 13.33 -23.31
C ASN A 418 1.57 12.82 -22.06
N PHE A 419 2.00 11.69 -21.46
CA PHE A 419 1.37 11.11 -20.28
C PHE A 419 1.43 12.04 -19.05
N GLU A 420 2.36 12.99 -19.01
CA GLU A 420 2.44 13.98 -17.95
C GLU A 420 1.37 15.09 -18.06
N GLN A 421 0.66 15.15 -19.19
CA GLN A 421 -0.49 16.03 -19.37
C GLN A 421 -1.81 15.42 -18.89
N ILE A 422 -1.81 14.15 -18.49
CA ILE A 422 -2.96 13.51 -17.81
C ILE A 422 -3.16 14.20 -16.45
N PRO A 423 -4.40 14.54 -16.05
CA PRO A 423 -4.66 15.40 -14.89
C PRO A 423 -3.91 15.03 -13.61
N ILE A 424 -3.91 13.75 -13.23
CA ILE A 424 -3.22 13.29 -12.01
C ILE A 424 -1.69 13.43 -12.08
N ASN A 425 -1.11 13.50 -13.27
CA ASN A 425 0.34 13.58 -13.50
C ASN A 425 0.83 15.03 -13.64
N ARG A 426 -0.07 15.98 -13.91
CA ARG A 426 0.31 17.37 -14.14
C ARG A 426 0.99 17.97 -12.92
N PRO A 427 2.12 18.69 -13.10
CA PRO A 427 2.62 19.55 -12.05
C PRO A 427 1.64 20.70 -11.79
N ARG A 428 1.69 21.25 -10.59
CA ARG A 428 0.86 22.39 -10.19
C ARG A 428 1.45 23.73 -10.63
N VAL A 429 2.66 23.70 -11.13
CA VAL A 429 3.34 24.83 -11.72
C VAL A 429 3.21 24.79 -13.26
N PRO A 430 3.24 25.94 -13.94
CA PRO A 430 3.19 25.99 -15.38
C PRO A 430 4.37 25.23 -16.02
N ILE A 431 4.09 24.59 -17.17
CA ILE A 431 5.11 23.91 -17.97
C ILE A 431 5.47 24.82 -19.15
N HIS A 432 6.75 25.18 -19.24
CA HIS A 432 7.32 25.94 -20.34
C HIS A 432 8.54 25.21 -20.89
N ASN A 433 8.41 24.58 -22.05
CA ASN A 433 9.50 23.89 -22.73
C ASN A 433 9.29 23.90 -24.26
N ASN A 434 10.26 23.37 -25.00
CA ASN A 434 10.20 23.24 -26.42
C ASN A 434 9.72 21.85 -26.91
N ASN A 435 9.20 21.01 -26.02
CA ASN A 435 8.57 19.74 -26.39
C ASN A 435 7.25 20.04 -27.12
N ARG A 436 7.05 19.39 -28.24
CA ARG A 436 5.92 19.68 -29.14
C ARG A 436 5.31 18.39 -29.65
N ASP A 437 4.02 18.48 -29.90
CA ASP A 437 3.23 17.46 -30.59
C ASP A 437 3.25 16.08 -29.96
N GLY A 438 3.04 15.04 -30.72
CA GLY A 438 2.92 13.66 -30.25
C GLY A 438 1.51 13.29 -29.81
N PHE A 439 1.28 12.00 -29.56
CA PHE A 439 -0.05 11.49 -29.19
C PHE A 439 -0.58 12.14 -27.91
N SER A 440 -1.87 12.51 -27.97
CA SER A 440 -2.61 13.10 -26.83
C SER A 440 -2.05 14.42 -26.31
N GLN A 441 -1.41 15.23 -27.17
CA GLN A 441 -1.05 16.62 -26.86
C GLN A 441 -2.30 17.40 -26.44
N GLN A 442 -2.33 17.97 -25.22
CA GLN A 442 -3.47 18.70 -24.67
C GLN A 442 -3.23 20.22 -24.59
N TYR A 443 -1.96 20.64 -24.43
CA TYR A 443 -1.62 22.06 -24.43
C TYR A 443 -1.60 22.62 -25.84
N ILE A 444 -1.91 23.92 -25.96
CA ILE A 444 -1.89 24.66 -27.23
C ILE A 444 -0.75 25.69 -27.15
N PRO A 445 0.50 25.33 -27.51
CA PRO A 445 1.59 26.30 -27.55
C PRO A 445 1.32 27.40 -28.57
N THR A 446 1.51 28.64 -28.17
CA THR A 446 1.24 29.82 -29.05
C THR A 446 2.49 30.47 -29.61
N ASN A 447 3.67 30.16 -29.08
CA ASN A 447 4.92 30.70 -29.59
C ASN A 447 5.37 30.00 -30.88
N ASN A 448 6.03 30.77 -31.81
CA ASN A 448 6.46 30.28 -33.10
C ASN A 448 7.91 29.77 -33.14
N ALA A 449 8.67 29.94 -32.05
CA ALA A 449 10.07 29.54 -31.98
C ALA A 449 10.24 28.38 -30.98
N PRO A 450 9.93 27.09 -31.34
CA PRO A 450 10.03 25.95 -30.47
C PRO A 450 11.46 25.41 -30.34
N TYR A 451 12.43 26.30 -30.17
CA TYR A 451 13.85 25.97 -30.05
C TYR A 451 14.59 27.06 -29.26
N THR A 452 15.70 26.68 -28.65
CA THR A 452 16.60 27.61 -27.95
C THR A 452 18.04 27.41 -28.46
N PRO A 453 18.85 28.48 -28.61
CA PRO A 453 18.48 29.88 -28.44
C PRO A 453 17.68 30.41 -29.65
N ASN A 454 16.82 31.42 -29.43
CA ASN A 454 16.07 32.06 -30.49
C ASN A 454 16.02 33.58 -30.33
N THR A 455 15.89 34.30 -31.46
CA THR A 455 15.67 35.75 -31.51
C THR A 455 14.22 36.11 -31.81
N LEU A 456 13.40 35.17 -32.24
CA LEU A 456 12.02 35.41 -32.70
C LEU A 456 11.07 35.70 -31.53
N ASP A 457 11.32 35.04 -30.40
CA ASP A 457 10.52 35.16 -29.17
C ASP A 457 11.39 35.56 -27.95
N ASN A 458 12.44 36.38 -28.17
CA ASN A 458 13.38 36.83 -27.13
C ASN A 458 13.95 35.68 -26.29
N ASP A 459 14.35 34.59 -26.96
CA ASP A 459 14.85 33.35 -26.34
C ASP A 459 13.83 32.68 -25.37
N SER A 460 12.52 32.95 -25.53
CA SER A 460 11.48 32.32 -24.74
C SER A 460 11.10 30.91 -25.24
N PRO A 461 10.91 29.92 -24.37
CA PRO A 461 11.16 29.96 -22.92
C PRO A 461 12.66 30.00 -22.59
N MET A 462 13.04 30.91 -21.71
CA MET A 462 14.43 31.16 -21.34
C MET A 462 14.97 30.13 -20.37
N GLN A 463 16.28 29.88 -20.39
CA GLN A 463 16.95 29.09 -19.40
C GLN A 463 16.95 29.80 -18.03
N ALA A 464 16.51 29.08 -17.01
CA ALA A 464 16.63 29.53 -15.62
C ALA A 464 18.06 29.25 -15.10
N ASN A 465 18.58 30.12 -14.24
CA ASN A 465 19.80 29.85 -13.50
C ASN A 465 19.50 29.75 -11.98
N GLN A 466 20.52 29.45 -11.17
CA GLN A 466 20.33 29.26 -9.73
C GLN A 466 19.79 30.48 -8.99
N THR A 467 20.05 31.68 -9.48
CA THR A 467 19.66 32.94 -8.82
C THR A 467 18.43 33.59 -9.44
N VAL A 468 18.20 33.34 -10.74
CA VAL A 468 17.05 33.86 -11.47
C VAL A 468 16.26 32.67 -12.04
N GLY A 469 15.04 32.50 -11.56
CA GLY A 469 14.14 31.44 -12.00
C GLY A 469 14.36 30.08 -11.30
N ASN A 470 15.21 29.99 -10.29
CA ASN A 470 15.45 28.79 -9.49
C ASN A 470 15.75 27.53 -10.29
N GLY A 471 16.59 27.66 -11.32
CA GLY A 471 16.94 26.56 -12.22
C GLY A 471 17.49 25.35 -11.48
N PHE A 472 17.08 24.16 -11.93
CA PHE A 472 17.69 22.91 -11.49
C PHE A 472 19.17 22.89 -11.83
N PHE A 473 19.99 22.40 -10.93
CA PHE A 473 21.41 22.18 -11.14
C PHE A 473 21.85 20.86 -10.53
N THR A 474 22.78 20.21 -11.21
CA THR A 474 23.35 18.93 -10.79
C THR A 474 24.48 19.18 -9.76
N ALA A 475 24.62 18.28 -8.81
CA ALA A 475 25.81 18.23 -7.95
C ALA A 475 27.08 18.09 -8.80
N PRO A 476 28.21 18.71 -8.40
CA PRO A 476 29.45 18.61 -9.16
C PRO A 476 29.83 17.16 -9.45
N GLY A 477 30.09 16.86 -10.70
CA GLY A 477 30.43 15.51 -11.17
C GLY A 477 31.65 14.92 -10.48
N ARG A 478 31.60 13.63 -10.20
CA ARG A 478 32.62 12.89 -9.43
C ARG A 478 33.27 11.75 -10.17
N TYR A 479 33.09 11.71 -11.47
CA TYR A 479 33.75 10.72 -12.30
C TYR A 479 35.26 10.97 -12.31
N ALA A 480 35.96 10.29 -11.37
CA ALA A 480 37.40 10.20 -11.42
C ALA A 480 37.74 8.91 -12.18
N GLY A 481 37.78 8.96 -13.49
CA GLY A 481 37.95 7.73 -14.05
C GLY A 481 38.78 7.48 -15.19
N GLY A 482 39.40 6.47 -15.44
CA GLY A 482 40.16 6.06 -16.58
C GLY A 482 39.77 4.71 -17.15
N HIS A 483 39.01 3.87 -16.45
CA HIS A 483 38.76 2.50 -16.88
C HIS A 483 37.28 2.17 -16.87
N LEU A 484 36.81 1.53 -17.94
CA LEU A 484 35.48 0.95 -18.00
C LEU A 484 35.48 -0.42 -17.33
N VAL A 485 34.59 -0.64 -16.37
CA VAL A 485 34.40 -1.90 -15.64
C VAL A 485 32.97 -2.37 -15.70
N ARG A 486 32.76 -3.67 -15.57
CA ARG A 486 31.43 -4.29 -15.58
C ARG A 486 31.09 -5.08 -14.31
N GLN A 487 32.04 -5.18 -13.37
CA GLN A 487 31.85 -5.97 -12.15
C GLN A 487 31.74 -5.06 -10.93
N PRO A 488 30.90 -5.40 -9.94
CA PRO A 488 30.85 -4.69 -8.67
C PRO A 488 32.17 -4.87 -7.90
N GLU A 489 32.58 -3.82 -7.20
CA GLU A 489 33.78 -3.85 -6.33
C GLU A 489 33.55 -4.72 -5.10
N PHE A 490 32.36 -4.63 -4.48
CA PHE A 490 31.97 -5.37 -3.29
C PHE A 490 31.06 -6.52 -3.65
N THR A 491 31.40 -7.73 -3.16
CA THR A 491 30.68 -8.99 -3.46
C THR A 491 30.18 -9.72 -2.22
N ASP A 492 30.25 -9.08 -1.04
CA ASP A 492 29.65 -9.63 0.17
C ASP A 492 28.14 -9.35 0.20
N PHE A 493 27.34 -10.37 -0.10
CA PHE A 493 25.89 -10.33 -0.09
C PHE A 493 25.26 -11.11 1.07
N TYR A 494 26.07 -11.68 1.97
CA TYR A 494 25.59 -12.55 3.04
C TYR A 494 25.71 -11.92 4.44
N SER A 495 26.71 -11.10 4.69
CA SER A 495 26.90 -10.51 6.03
C SER A 495 25.69 -9.66 6.47
N GLN A 496 25.13 -8.82 5.61
CA GLN A 496 23.92 -8.06 5.98
C GLN A 496 22.65 -8.91 6.01
N ALA A 497 22.56 -9.98 5.22
CA ALA A 497 21.51 -10.97 5.37
C ALA A 497 21.56 -11.65 6.75
N ARG A 498 22.78 -11.98 7.23
CA ARG A 498 22.99 -12.47 8.58
C ARG A 498 22.67 -11.42 9.65
N LEU A 499 23.05 -10.17 9.44
CA LEU A 499 22.67 -9.05 10.33
C LEU A 499 21.15 -8.99 10.53
N PHE A 500 20.39 -9.09 9.46
CA PHE A 500 18.93 -9.14 9.51
C PHE A 500 18.45 -10.35 10.30
N TRP A 501 18.91 -11.56 9.96
CA TRP A 501 18.56 -12.81 10.65
C TRP A 501 18.80 -12.73 12.16
N ASN A 502 20.00 -12.30 12.57
CA ASN A 502 20.39 -12.17 13.98
C ASN A 502 19.51 -11.16 14.76
N SER A 503 18.93 -10.18 14.06
CA SER A 503 18.15 -9.09 14.65
C SER A 503 16.68 -9.42 14.86
N LEU A 504 16.20 -10.54 14.30
CA LEU A 504 14.82 -10.98 14.45
C LEU A 504 14.58 -11.63 15.82
N VAL A 505 13.37 -11.45 16.35
CA VAL A 505 12.95 -12.21 17.53
C VAL A 505 12.78 -13.69 17.17
N PRO A 506 12.97 -14.64 18.13
CA PRO A 506 12.99 -16.07 17.82
C PRO A 506 11.73 -16.58 17.09
N VAL A 507 10.55 -16.04 17.40
CA VAL A 507 9.30 -16.40 16.71
C VAL A 507 9.31 -15.92 15.27
N GLU A 508 9.87 -14.75 14.97
CA GLU A 508 9.98 -14.25 13.61
C GLU A 508 11.01 -15.05 12.81
N GLN A 509 12.11 -15.49 13.43
CA GLN A 509 13.03 -16.44 12.81
C GLN A 509 12.33 -17.75 12.44
N GLN A 510 11.49 -18.30 13.34
CA GLN A 510 10.64 -19.45 13.03
C GLN A 510 9.73 -19.20 11.84
N PHE A 511 9.10 -18.02 11.76
CA PHE A 511 8.24 -17.66 10.63
C PHE A 511 9.01 -17.60 9.31
N VAL A 512 10.26 -17.11 9.32
CA VAL A 512 11.14 -17.13 8.13
C VAL A 512 11.43 -18.57 7.71
N VAL A 513 11.81 -19.45 8.65
CA VAL A 513 12.03 -20.88 8.35
C VAL A 513 10.78 -21.50 7.75
N ASN A 514 9.62 -21.33 8.39
CA ASN A 514 8.35 -21.88 7.92
C ASN A 514 7.98 -21.37 6.53
N SER A 515 8.24 -20.09 6.25
CA SER A 515 8.00 -19.47 4.94
C SER A 515 8.88 -20.10 3.85
N ILE A 516 10.17 -20.25 4.12
CA ILE A 516 11.10 -20.86 3.19
C ILE A 516 10.73 -22.34 2.94
N VAL A 517 10.41 -23.09 3.99
CA VAL A 517 9.96 -24.49 3.88
C VAL A 517 8.68 -24.59 3.07
N PHE A 518 7.67 -23.75 3.36
CA PHE A 518 6.40 -23.74 2.63
C PHE A 518 6.60 -23.50 1.13
N GLU A 519 7.36 -22.47 0.76
CA GLU A 519 7.58 -22.14 -0.64
C GLU A 519 8.44 -23.21 -1.35
N ASN A 520 9.48 -23.72 -0.70
CA ASN A 520 10.36 -24.74 -1.30
C ASN A 520 9.75 -26.16 -1.32
N SER A 521 8.73 -26.41 -0.52
CA SER A 521 7.94 -27.65 -0.63
C SER A 521 7.22 -27.77 -1.98
N LYS A 522 7.01 -26.63 -2.67
CA LYS A 522 6.40 -26.59 -4.01
C LYS A 522 7.43 -26.64 -5.14
N VAL A 523 8.71 -26.39 -4.86
CA VAL A 523 9.79 -26.50 -5.83
C VAL A 523 9.96 -27.97 -6.23
N THR A 524 9.89 -28.26 -7.52
CA THR A 524 9.94 -29.65 -8.01
C THR A 524 11.35 -30.13 -8.30
N ASN A 525 12.26 -29.21 -8.68
CA ASN A 525 13.64 -29.54 -9.00
C ASN A 525 14.47 -29.80 -7.74
N PRO A 526 14.99 -31.03 -7.54
CA PRO A 526 15.76 -31.35 -6.34
C PRO A 526 17.10 -30.60 -6.23
N THR A 527 17.67 -30.19 -7.37
CA THR A 527 18.92 -29.39 -7.38
C THR A 527 18.66 -28.01 -6.84
N VAL A 528 17.56 -27.36 -7.23
CA VAL A 528 17.18 -26.05 -6.69
C VAL A 528 16.99 -26.14 -5.19
N ARG A 529 16.22 -27.11 -4.68
CA ARG A 529 16.04 -27.30 -3.22
C ARG A 529 17.35 -27.49 -2.47
N LYS A 530 18.31 -28.25 -3.03
CA LYS A 530 19.64 -28.43 -2.44
C LYS A 530 20.44 -27.12 -2.43
N ASN A 531 20.39 -26.36 -3.51
CA ASN A 531 21.07 -25.09 -3.61
C ASN A 531 20.53 -24.06 -2.61
N VAL A 532 19.23 -24.09 -2.32
CA VAL A 532 18.61 -23.26 -1.26
C VAL A 532 19.30 -23.51 0.09
N ILE A 533 19.47 -24.78 0.49
CA ILE A 533 20.15 -25.13 1.75
C ILE A 533 21.59 -24.60 1.76
N THR A 534 22.30 -24.76 0.65
CA THR A 534 23.68 -24.28 0.52
C THR A 534 23.77 -22.77 0.69
N ALA A 535 22.85 -22.01 0.10
CA ALA A 535 22.84 -20.56 0.19
C ALA A 535 22.42 -20.08 1.60
N MET A 536 21.40 -20.70 2.21
CA MET A 536 21.00 -20.39 3.59
C MET A 536 22.14 -20.66 4.58
N ASN A 537 22.96 -21.70 4.36
CA ASN A 537 24.11 -22.03 5.19
C ASN A 537 25.25 -21.00 5.11
N LEU A 538 25.28 -20.14 4.10
CA LEU A 538 26.19 -18.99 4.06
C LEU A 538 25.71 -17.83 4.94
N VAL A 539 24.40 -17.76 5.18
CA VAL A 539 23.80 -16.79 6.10
C VAL A 539 23.94 -17.28 7.54
N ASP A 540 23.39 -18.48 7.81
CA ASP A 540 23.35 -19.05 9.15
C ASP A 540 23.16 -20.59 9.08
N ASN A 541 23.88 -21.33 9.90
CA ASN A 541 23.77 -22.80 9.93
C ASN A 541 22.46 -23.26 10.57
N ASP A 542 21.99 -22.62 11.67
CA ASP A 542 20.72 -22.98 12.29
C ASP A 542 19.55 -22.80 11.31
N LEU A 543 19.51 -21.67 10.61
CA LEU A 543 18.54 -21.43 9.54
C LEU A 543 18.57 -22.56 8.49
N ALA A 544 19.77 -22.92 8.01
CA ALA A 544 19.90 -23.93 6.96
C ALA A 544 19.52 -25.34 7.44
N VAL A 545 19.89 -25.71 8.67
CA VAL A 545 19.54 -27.02 9.29
C VAL A 545 18.03 -27.15 9.44
N ARG A 546 17.36 -26.11 9.98
CA ARG A 546 15.91 -26.11 10.21
C ARG A 546 15.13 -26.17 8.87
N VAL A 547 15.57 -25.44 7.86
CA VAL A 547 14.98 -25.51 6.52
C VAL A 547 15.22 -26.89 5.88
N ALA A 548 16.43 -27.47 6.02
CA ALA A 548 16.74 -28.81 5.52
C ALA A 548 15.84 -29.88 6.17
N GLN A 549 15.65 -29.82 7.49
CA GLN A 549 14.74 -30.71 8.22
C GLN A 549 13.31 -30.62 7.69
N GLY A 550 12.78 -29.41 7.53
CA GLY A 550 11.43 -29.18 7.01
C GLY A 550 11.23 -29.69 5.58
N LEU A 551 12.31 -29.75 4.78
CA LEU A 551 12.29 -30.26 3.40
C LEU A 551 12.70 -31.75 3.28
N GLY A 552 13.01 -32.41 4.39
CA GLY A 552 13.48 -33.81 4.40
C GLY A 552 14.86 -34.00 3.74
N LEU A 553 15.72 -32.98 3.82
CA LEU A 553 17.08 -32.97 3.27
C LEU A 553 18.12 -33.13 4.38
N ALA A 554 19.33 -33.54 3.99
CA ALA A 554 20.44 -33.66 4.94
C ALA A 554 20.84 -32.27 5.48
N ALA A 555 21.04 -32.18 6.79
CA ALA A 555 21.57 -30.99 7.42
C ALA A 555 23.00 -30.69 6.91
N PRO A 556 23.31 -29.43 6.57
CA PRO A 556 24.64 -29.07 6.10
C PRO A 556 25.61 -28.87 7.28
N GLU A 557 26.89 -29.16 7.05
CA GLU A 557 27.96 -28.72 7.95
C GLU A 557 28.07 -27.18 7.91
N PRO A 558 28.40 -26.52 9.04
CA PRO A 558 28.54 -25.07 9.08
C PRO A 558 29.54 -24.51 8.05
N ASN A 559 29.15 -23.43 7.37
CA ASN A 559 30.03 -22.67 6.48
C ASN A 559 30.20 -21.23 6.97
N PRO A 560 31.15 -20.99 7.92
CA PRO A 560 31.21 -19.76 8.70
C PRO A 560 31.79 -18.54 7.96
N LYS A 561 31.95 -18.58 6.64
CA LYS A 561 32.61 -17.52 5.87
C LYS A 561 32.10 -16.11 6.17
N TYR A 562 30.78 -15.97 6.41
CA TYR A 562 30.11 -14.69 6.65
C TYR A 562 29.50 -14.60 8.06
N TYR A 563 29.82 -15.54 8.96
CA TYR A 563 29.19 -15.59 10.28
C TYR A 563 29.71 -14.50 11.20
N HIS A 564 28.79 -13.85 11.88
CA HIS A 564 29.03 -12.87 12.94
C HIS A 564 27.81 -12.82 13.88
N SER A 565 27.95 -12.16 15.02
CA SER A 565 26.89 -11.99 16.03
C SER A 565 26.28 -10.59 16.06
N ASN A 566 26.59 -9.74 15.10
CA ASN A 566 26.06 -8.37 15.06
C ASN A 566 24.54 -8.37 14.89
N THR A 567 23.91 -7.42 15.54
CA THR A 567 22.48 -7.14 15.46
C THR A 567 22.27 -5.66 15.17
N THR A 568 21.10 -5.28 14.67
CA THR A 568 20.68 -3.89 14.48
C THR A 568 19.22 -3.71 14.93
N CYS A 569 18.84 -2.51 15.33
CA CYS A 569 17.47 -2.24 15.73
C CYS A 569 16.51 -2.21 14.53
N CYS A 570 15.27 -2.27 14.84
CA CYS A 570 14.16 -1.77 14.00
C CYS A 570 13.87 -2.52 12.70
N VAL A 571 14.47 -3.69 12.45
CA VAL A 571 14.31 -4.47 11.22
C VAL A 571 13.22 -5.55 11.29
N GLY A 572 12.83 -6.04 12.49
CA GLY A 572 11.75 -7.02 12.64
C GLY A 572 10.35 -6.39 12.53
N ALA A 573 9.39 -7.18 12.04
CA ALA A 573 7.97 -6.80 11.93
C ALA A 573 7.14 -7.19 13.17
N PHE A 574 7.70 -7.96 14.09
CA PHE A 574 7.05 -8.45 15.29
C PHE A 574 7.72 -7.97 16.58
N GLY A 575 7.03 -8.15 17.71
CA GLY A 575 7.59 -7.88 19.04
C GLY A 575 7.60 -6.42 19.48
N LYS A 576 6.95 -5.53 18.72
CA LYS A 576 6.82 -4.10 19.05
C LYS A 576 5.33 -3.76 19.18
N PRO A 577 4.92 -3.01 20.23
CA PRO A 577 3.55 -2.54 20.32
C PRO A 577 3.28 -1.47 19.26
N LEU A 578 2.03 -1.43 18.81
CA LEU A 578 1.55 -0.41 17.87
C LEU A 578 1.35 0.92 18.59
N GLN A 579 1.69 2.02 17.93
CA GLN A 579 1.50 3.36 18.45
C GLN A 579 0.03 3.78 18.39
N SER A 580 -0.72 3.30 17.40
CA SER A 580 -2.14 3.59 17.23
C SER A 580 -2.91 2.32 16.89
N VAL A 581 -4.10 2.20 17.47
CA VAL A 581 -5.08 1.15 17.17
C VAL A 581 -6.27 1.68 16.38
N ALA A 582 -6.23 2.93 15.97
CA ALA A 582 -7.30 3.55 15.18
C ALA A 582 -7.52 2.79 13.86
N GLY A 583 -8.78 2.48 13.58
CA GLY A 583 -9.18 1.72 12.41
C GLY A 583 -9.07 0.20 12.56
N MET A 584 -8.75 -0.31 13.75
CA MET A 584 -8.84 -1.72 14.07
C MET A 584 -10.29 -2.13 14.37
N GLN A 585 -10.56 -3.42 14.23
CA GLN A 585 -11.89 -3.99 14.40
C GLN A 585 -11.92 -5.04 15.51
N VAL A 586 -12.89 -4.94 16.42
CA VAL A 586 -13.17 -5.94 17.46
C VAL A 586 -14.44 -6.69 17.08
N GLY A 587 -14.34 -7.98 16.77
CA GLY A 587 -15.49 -8.84 16.52
C GLY A 587 -16.15 -9.25 17.83
N PHE A 588 -17.38 -8.82 18.08
CA PHE A 588 -18.16 -9.15 19.25
C PHE A 588 -19.17 -10.24 18.89
N LEU A 589 -18.91 -11.48 19.31
CA LEU A 589 -19.70 -12.65 18.98
C LEU A 589 -20.94 -12.74 19.86
N ALA A 590 -22.09 -12.43 19.29
CA ALA A 590 -23.39 -12.34 19.93
C ALA A 590 -24.41 -13.29 19.25
N SER A 591 -25.64 -13.33 19.72
CA SER A 591 -26.70 -14.18 19.15
C SER A 591 -28.06 -13.49 19.15
N ASN A 592 -28.78 -13.63 18.02
CA ASN A 592 -30.19 -13.21 17.95
C ASN A 592 -31.08 -14.02 18.87
N ALA A 593 -30.69 -15.25 19.26
CA ALA A 593 -31.41 -16.06 20.25
C ALA A 593 -31.27 -15.49 21.67
N TYR A 594 -30.24 -14.71 21.91
CA TYR A 594 -29.92 -14.05 23.18
C TYR A 594 -29.76 -12.55 23.01
N PRO A 595 -30.84 -11.77 22.83
CA PRO A 595 -30.76 -10.33 22.48
C PRO A 595 -29.98 -9.49 23.49
N ALA A 596 -29.87 -9.92 24.74
CA ALA A 596 -29.06 -9.28 25.75
C ALA A 596 -27.57 -9.23 25.36
N SER A 597 -27.06 -10.24 24.63
CA SER A 597 -25.69 -10.28 24.12
C SER A 597 -25.43 -9.18 23.09
N ILE A 598 -26.40 -8.91 22.21
CA ILE A 598 -26.33 -7.80 21.22
C ILE A 598 -26.31 -6.45 21.95
N THR A 599 -27.22 -6.27 22.92
CA THR A 599 -27.27 -5.05 23.75
C THR A 599 -25.94 -4.81 24.49
N GLN A 600 -25.31 -5.89 24.97
CA GLN A 600 -24.00 -5.83 25.65
C GLN A 600 -22.92 -5.28 24.70
N GLY A 601 -22.84 -5.78 23.44
CA GLY A 601 -21.92 -5.25 22.43
C GLY A 601 -22.19 -3.77 22.13
N MET A 602 -23.45 -3.40 21.94
CA MET A 602 -23.84 -2.00 21.69
C MET A 602 -23.41 -1.07 22.82
N SER A 603 -23.48 -1.52 24.07
CA SER A 603 -23.12 -0.70 25.24
C SER A 603 -21.62 -0.37 25.32
N MET A 604 -20.75 -1.19 24.74
CA MET A 604 -19.30 -0.98 24.72
C MET A 604 -18.83 -0.21 23.48
N ALA A 605 -19.64 -0.12 22.44
CA ALA A 605 -19.22 0.44 21.14
C ALA A 605 -18.66 1.87 21.26
N ALA A 606 -19.24 2.72 22.11
CA ALA A 606 -18.80 4.09 22.32
C ALA A 606 -17.39 4.16 22.95
N SER A 607 -17.07 3.25 23.88
CA SER A 607 -15.74 3.21 24.52
C SER A 607 -14.65 2.81 23.55
N PHE A 608 -14.91 1.88 22.64
CA PHE A 608 -13.98 1.52 21.57
C PHE A 608 -13.87 2.64 20.51
N ALA A 609 -14.98 3.22 20.11
CA ALA A 609 -15.01 4.31 19.13
C ALA A 609 -14.24 5.56 19.60
N ALA A 610 -14.16 5.83 20.89
CA ALA A 610 -13.37 6.92 21.47
C ALA A 610 -11.86 6.78 21.15
N ALA A 611 -11.37 5.55 20.92
CA ALA A 611 -10.01 5.28 20.47
C ALA A 611 -9.89 5.04 18.95
N GLY A 612 -10.98 5.29 18.21
CA GLY A 612 -11.03 5.04 16.77
C GLY A 612 -11.14 3.55 16.39
N VAL A 613 -11.50 2.66 17.32
CA VAL A 613 -11.67 1.23 17.09
C VAL A 613 -13.15 0.92 16.84
N ASP A 614 -13.43 0.09 15.84
CA ASP A 614 -14.78 -0.33 15.51
C ASP A 614 -15.14 -1.63 16.26
N LEU A 615 -16.19 -1.59 17.09
CA LEU A 615 -16.79 -2.80 17.65
C LEU A 615 -17.87 -3.33 16.69
N VAL A 616 -17.65 -4.52 16.15
CA VAL A 616 -18.54 -5.16 15.18
C VAL A 616 -19.32 -6.27 15.87
N VAL A 617 -20.60 -6.03 16.15
CA VAL A 617 -21.50 -7.05 16.72
C VAL A 617 -21.88 -8.03 15.63
N VAL A 618 -21.52 -9.31 15.83
CA VAL A 618 -21.75 -10.41 14.88
C VAL A 618 -22.84 -11.34 15.45
N ALA A 619 -23.85 -11.64 14.65
CA ALA A 619 -24.94 -12.56 15.01
C ALA A 619 -25.39 -13.41 13.82
N GLU A 620 -26.37 -14.30 14.00
CA GLU A 620 -26.86 -15.23 12.95
C GLU A 620 -27.57 -14.51 11.81
N ALA A 621 -28.25 -13.42 12.10
CA ALA A 621 -29.05 -12.66 11.14
C ALA A 621 -28.98 -11.16 11.41
N TRP A 622 -29.23 -10.37 10.38
CA TRP A 622 -29.39 -8.93 10.50
C TRP A 622 -30.51 -8.57 11.48
N GLY A 623 -30.32 -7.53 12.26
CA GLY A 623 -31.27 -7.03 13.23
C GLY A 623 -30.78 -5.74 13.88
N ASN A 624 -31.55 -5.18 14.81
CA ASN A 624 -31.15 -3.99 15.55
C ASN A 624 -29.88 -4.28 16.38
N GLY A 625 -28.86 -3.47 16.16
CA GLY A 625 -27.57 -3.58 16.84
C GLY A 625 -26.62 -4.65 16.27
N VAL A 626 -26.97 -5.36 15.20
CA VAL A 626 -26.09 -6.30 14.50
C VAL A 626 -25.39 -5.59 13.35
N ASN A 627 -24.07 -5.64 13.34
CA ASN A 627 -23.22 -4.99 12.31
C ASN A 627 -22.77 -5.97 11.21
N ALA A 628 -22.70 -7.28 11.52
CA ALA A 628 -22.32 -8.31 10.57
C ALA A 628 -22.98 -9.64 10.90
N THR A 629 -23.12 -10.50 9.90
CA THR A 629 -23.61 -11.88 10.15
C THR A 629 -22.44 -12.87 10.14
N TYR A 630 -22.63 -14.00 10.83
CA TYR A 630 -21.64 -15.09 10.80
C TYR A 630 -21.36 -15.61 9.38
N SER A 631 -22.30 -15.47 8.45
CA SER A 631 -22.15 -15.89 7.06
C SER A 631 -21.02 -15.16 6.34
N ILE A 632 -20.79 -13.89 6.67
CA ILE A 632 -19.79 -13.03 6.03
C ILE A 632 -18.58 -12.76 6.92
N SER A 633 -18.61 -13.23 8.19
CA SER A 633 -17.57 -12.96 9.18
C SER A 633 -16.56 -14.09 9.26
N ASP A 634 -15.32 -13.74 9.53
CA ASP A 634 -14.19 -14.63 9.76
C ASP A 634 -13.17 -13.99 10.71
N ALA A 635 -12.27 -14.78 11.28
CA ALA A 635 -11.21 -14.26 12.15
C ALA A 635 -10.31 -13.20 11.46
N ILE A 636 -10.20 -13.24 10.13
CA ILE A 636 -9.41 -12.26 9.36
C ILE A 636 -10.02 -10.86 9.37
N ASN A 637 -11.32 -10.74 9.62
CA ASN A 637 -12.02 -9.45 9.64
C ASN A 637 -11.76 -8.65 10.93
N PHE A 638 -11.23 -9.29 11.97
CA PHE A 638 -11.13 -8.72 13.32
C PHE A 638 -9.68 -8.76 13.82
N ASP A 639 -9.28 -7.71 14.53
CA ASP A 639 -7.97 -7.61 15.20
C ASP A 639 -8.04 -8.16 16.63
N ALA A 640 -9.24 -8.19 17.20
CA ALA A 640 -9.58 -8.89 18.44
C ALA A 640 -10.95 -9.54 18.32
N VAL A 641 -11.20 -10.58 19.13
CA VAL A 641 -12.50 -11.26 19.19
C VAL A 641 -12.96 -11.34 20.63
N VAL A 642 -14.21 -10.96 20.88
CA VAL A 642 -14.84 -11.01 22.21
C VAL A 642 -16.11 -11.86 22.15
N VAL A 643 -16.23 -12.83 23.04
CA VAL A 643 -17.45 -13.65 23.21
C VAL A 643 -18.37 -12.98 24.22
N ALA A 644 -19.63 -12.76 23.84
CA ALA A 644 -20.65 -12.17 24.69
C ALA A 644 -21.03 -13.12 25.87
N ASP A 645 -21.65 -12.55 26.90
CA ASP A 645 -22.29 -13.32 27.96
C ASP A 645 -23.53 -14.06 27.44
N GLY A 646 -23.75 -15.29 27.89
CA GLY A 646 -24.94 -16.10 27.62
C GLY A 646 -25.02 -16.72 26.23
N VAL A 647 -23.91 -16.77 25.47
CA VAL A 647 -23.90 -17.31 24.07
C VAL A 647 -23.09 -18.61 23.95
N GLU A 648 -22.80 -19.30 25.05
CA GLU A 648 -21.98 -20.52 25.05
C GLU A 648 -22.52 -21.64 24.16
N ASP A 649 -23.84 -21.69 23.95
CA ASP A 649 -24.48 -22.64 23.04
C ASP A 649 -24.02 -22.51 21.56
N LEU A 650 -23.54 -21.34 21.13
CA LEU A 650 -22.99 -21.15 19.80
C LEU A 650 -21.70 -21.94 19.55
N PHE A 651 -21.02 -22.34 20.63
CA PHE A 651 -19.72 -22.99 20.62
C PHE A 651 -19.79 -24.48 20.91
N SER A 652 -21.01 -25.03 21.17
CA SER A 652 -21.18 -26.46 21.42
C SER A 652 -21.09 -27.24 20.10
N LEU A 653 -20.07 -28.12 19.98
CA LEU A 653 -19.88 -28.98 18.82
C LEU A 653 -20.86 -30.18 18.77
N GLY A 654 -21.61 -30.44 19.83
CA GLY A 654 -22.51 -31.61 19.93
C GLY A 654 -23.70 -31.62 18.97
N SER A 655 -24.01 -30.49 18.36
CA SER A 655 -25.14 -30.37 17.42
C SER A 655 -24.78 -30.70 15.95
N PHE A 656 -23.50 -30.96 15.62
CA PHE A 656 -23.05 -31.28 14.27
C PHE A 656 -23.00 -32.79 14.00
N THR A 657 -23.17 -33.64 15.00
CA THR A 657 -23.08 -35.09 14.85
C THR A 657 -24.46 -35.68 14.56
N ASN A 658 -24.64 -36.10 13.27
CA ASN A 658 -25.58 -37.16 12.91
C ASN A 658 -27.10 -36.88 12.88
N GLN A 659 -27.54 -35.72 12.38
CA GLN A 659 -28.92 -35.68 11.87
C GLN A 659 -28.90 -35.91 10.35
N PRO A 660 -29.58 -36.97 9.85
CA PRO A 660 -29.76 -37.10 8.39
C PRO A 660 -30.59 -35.92 7.86
N ALA A 661 -30.22 -35.43 6.69
CA ALA A 661 -30.75 -34.21 6.07
C ALA A 661 -32.29 -34.21 5.84
N ASN A 662 -33.00 -35.29 6.20
CA ASN A 662 -34.42 -35.51 5.91
C ASN A 662 -35.32 -35.66 7.13
N GLU A 663 -34.83 -35.57 8.34
CA GLU A 663 -35.72 -35.61 9.53
C GLU A 663 -36.18 -34.21 9.91
N LYS A 664 -37.49 -33.96 9.81
CA LYS A 664 -38.12 -32.80 10.44
C LYS A 664 -38.00 -32.97 11.99
N ALA A 665 -36.96 -32.37 12.54
CA ALA A 665 -36.79 -32.33 13.99
C ALA A 665 -38.03 -31.67 14.65
N PRO A 666 -38.51 -32.20 15.77
CA PRO A 666 -39.54 -31.51 16.56
C PRO A 666 -38.96 -30.15 17.00
N ARG A 667 -39.76 -29.08 16.85
CA ARG A 667 -39.38 -27.66 17.14
C ARG A 667 -39.19 -27.38 18.65
N THR A 668 -38.59 -28.29 19.41
CA THR A 668 -38.31 -28.11 20.81
C THR A 668 -36.79 -27.92 20.99
N ARG A 669 -36.38 -26.63 21.14
CA ARG A 669 -35.00 -26.16 21.42
C ARG A 669 -33.96 -26.64 20.40
N VAL A 670 -34.06 -26.13 19.20
CA VAL A 670 -32.94 -26.14 18.29
C VAL A 670 -31.91 -25.15 18.83
N SER A 671 -30.66 -25.58 19.10
CA SER A 671 -29.63 -24.64 19.54
C SER A 671 -29.40 -23.58 18.44
N ALA A 672 -29.10 -22.35 18.82
CA ALA A 672 -28.80 -21.28 17.87
C ALA A 672 -27.73 -21.71 16.86
N ALA A 673 -26.78 -22.57 17.28
CA ALA A 673 -25.72 -23.13 16.42
C ALA A 673 -26.23 -23.99 15.27
N SER A 674 -27.42 -24.62 15.35
CA SER A 674 -27.95 -25.52 14.32
C SER A 674 -28.46 -24.78 13.06
N HIS A 675 -28.66 -23.47 13.15
CA HIS A 675 -29.14 -22.62 12.04
C HIS A 675 -28.02 -21.80 11.39
N LEU A 676 -26.78 -21.91 11.91
CA LEU A 676 -25.65 -21.15 11.36
C LEU A 676 -25.21 -21.65 9.99
N PHE A 677 -24.95 -20.70 9.10
CA PHE A 677 -24.21 -20.94 7.85
C PHE A 677 -23.01 -19.96 7.76
N PRO A 678 -21.79 -20.48 7.57
CA PRO A 678 -21.40 -21.91 7.68
C PRO A 678 -21.51 -22.43 9.12
N ALA A 679 -21.82 -23.72 9.25
CA ALA A 679 -21.89 -24.39 10.55
C ALA A 679 -20.57 -24.27 11.32
N GLY A 680 -20.61 -24.03 12.64
CA GLY A 680 -19.42 -23.87 13.48
C GLY A 680 -18.64 -22.56 13.29
N ARG A 681 -19.15 -21.59 12.56
CA ARG A 681 -18.44 -20.34 12.31
C ARG A 681 -18.03 -19.58 13.57
N PRO A 682 -18.83 -19.43 14.63
CA PRO A 682 -18.39 -18.78 15.86
C PRO A 682 -17.15 -19.46 16.48
N SER A 683 -17.15 -20.79 16.54
CA SER A 683 -16.01 -21.58 17.03
C SER A 683 -14.77 -21.36 16.17
N GLN A 684 -14.93 -21.38 14.84
CA GLN A 684 -13.82 -21.11 13.92
C GLN A 684 -13.23 -19.71 14.12
N ILE A 685 -14.08 -18.67 14.21
CA ILE A 685 -13.61 -17.28 14.43
C ILE A 685 -12.81 -17.21 15.72
N LEU A 686 -13.31 -17.78 16.82
CA LEU A 686 -12.65 -17.77 18.12
C LEU A 686 -11.29 -18.48 18.09
N VAL A 687 -11.28 -19.72 17.57
CA VAL A 687 -10.09 -20.58 17.54
C VAL A 687 -9.02 -20.01 16.62
N ASP A 688 -9.41 -19.54 15.43
CA ASP A 688 -8.47 -18.96 14.47
C ASP A 688 -7.91 -17.62 14.98
N ALA A 689 -8.73 -16.76 15.60
CA ALA A 689 -8.24 -15.54 16.24
C ALA A 689 -7.18 -15.83 17.30
N PHE A 690 -7.42 -16.84 18.15
CA PHE A 690 -6.44 -17.28 19.15
C PHE A 690 -5.16 -17.82 18.50
N LYS A 691 -5.27 -18.70 17.50
CA LYS A 691 -4.12 -19.27 16.75
C LYS A 691 -3.33 -18.22 15.99
N TYR A 692 -3.98 -17.18 15.47
CA TYR A 692 -3.30 -16.07 14.80
C TYR A 692 -2.62 -15.10 15.78
N GLY A 693 -2.61 -15.41 17.08
CA GLY A 693 -2.00 -14.59 18.11
C GLY A 693 -2.76 -13.31 18.44
N LYS A 694 -4.04 -13.20 18.05
CA LYS A 694 -4.87 -12.01 18.29
C LYS A 694 -5.40 -11.95 19.73
N THR A 695 -5.81 -10.77 20.16
CA THR A 695 -6.53 -10.58 21.41
C THR A 695 -7.85 -11.36 21.39
N VAL A 696 -8.12 -12.08 22.47
CA VAL A 696 -9.37 -12.81 22.68
C VAL A 696 -9.97 -12.41 24.04
N GLY A 697 -11.25 -12.08 24.06
CA GLY A 697 -11.99 -11.73 25.27
C GLY A 697 -13.24 -12.56 25.46
N ALA A 698 -13.74 -12.64 26.71
CA ALA A 698 -15.04 -13.21 26.97
C ALA A 698 -15.70 -12.56 28.19
N LEU A 699 -17.02 -12.44 28.14
CA LEU A 699 -17.84 -11.89 29.23
C LEU A 699 -18.72 -12.95 29.84
N GLY A 700 -18.86 -12.90 31.16
CA GLY A 700 -19.73 -13.79 31.94
C GLY A 700 -19.56 -15.26 31.58
N THR A 701 -20.65 -15.95 31.30
CA THR A 701 -20.68 -17.35 30.91
C THR A 701 -20.06 -17.65 29.55
N GLY A 702 -19.91 -16.64 28.70
CA GLY A 702 -19.18 -16.76 27.40
C GLY A 702 -17.74 -17.24 27.56
N SER A 703 -17.13 -17.11 28.76
CA SER A 703 -15.82 -17.68 29.09
C SER A 703 -15.77 -19.21 28.96
N ALA A 704 -16.90 -19.90 29.06
CA ALA A 704 -17.01 -21.34 28.84
C ALA A 704 -16.65 -21.73 27.38
N ALA A 705 -16.89 -20.84 26.42
CA ALA A 705 -16.47 -21.06 25.03
C ALA A 705 -14.95 -21.21 24.92
N LEU A 706 -14.17 -20.40 25.65
CA LEU A 706 -12.71 -20.48 25.66
C LEU A 706 -12.23 -21.84 26.16
N THR A 707 -12.75 -22.29 27.29
CA THR A 707 -12.37 -23.57 27.89
C THR A 707 -12.81 -24.77 27.06
N THR A 708 -13.90 -24.66 26.27
CA THR A 708 -14.35 -25.70 25.35
C THR A 708 -13.28 -26.01 24.30
N PHE A 709 -12.44 -25.05 23.95
CA PHE A 709 -11.35 -25.18 22.94
C PHE A 709 -9.96 -25.16 23.57
N ASP A 710 -9.81 -25.52 24.83
CA ASP A 710 -8.56 -25.59 25.59
C ASP A 710 -7.79 -24.23 25.61
N ILE A 711 -8.51 -23.11 25.45
CA ILE A 711 -7.92 -21.77 25.58
C ILE A 711 -7.88 -21.41 27.07
N SER A 712 -6.67 -21.40 27.64
CA SER A 712 -6.47 -21.03 29.05
C SER A 712 -6.87 -19.57 29.30
N LEU A 713 -7.69 -19.34 30.32
CA LEU A 713 -8.16 -18.01 30.72
C LEU A 713 -7.05 -17.09 31.25
N THR A 714 -5.90 -17.66 31.60
CA THR A 714 -4.72 -16.92 32.09
C THR A 714 -3.63 -16.74 31.04
N ARG A 715 -3.88 -17.19 29.80
CA ARG A 715 -2.91 -17.06 28.71
C ARG A 715 -2.75 -15.57 28.30
N PRO A 716 -1.55 -15.09 28.04
CA PRO A 716 -1.37 -13.71 27.56
C PRO A 716 -2.28 -13.38 26.37
N GLY A 717 -2.93 -12.20 26.44
CA GLY A 717 -3.89 -11.75 25.42
C GLY A 717 -5.26 -12.43 25.48
N VAL A 718 -5.56 -13.18 26.56
CA VAL A 718 -6.89 -13.66 26.89
C VAL A 718 -7.41 -12.86 28.06
N TYR A 719 -8.53 -12.18 27.89
CA TYR A 719 -9.13 -11.31 28.90
C TYR A 719 -10.56 -11.76 29.21
N VAL A 720 -10.89 -11.90 30.50
CA VAL A 720 -12.21 -12.33 30.93
C VAL A 720 -12.74 -11.42 32.02
N ALA A 721 -14.02 -11.09 31.94
CA ALA A 721 -14.71 -10.31 32.97
C ALA A 721 -16.14 -10.83 33.18
N ASN A 722 -16.72 -10.60 34.36
CA ASN A 722 -18.10 -10.99 34.65
C ASN A 722 -19.12 -10.14 33.86
N SER A 723 -18.78 -8.93 33.52
CA SER A 723 -19.63 -8.00 32.76
C SER A 723 -18.81 -6.99 31.99
N ALA A 724 -19.41 -6.38 30.97
CA ALA A 724 -18.84 -5.27 30.24
C ALA A 724 -18.56 -4.10 31.22
N ASN A 725 -17.30 -3.67 31.28
CA ASN A 725 -16.87 -2.52 32.07
C ASN A 725 -15.59 -1.91 31.46
N ASP A 726 -15.21 -0.72 31.93
CA ASP A 726 -14.07 0.02 31.39
C ASP A 726 -12.73 -0.73 31.57
N THR A 727 -12.58 -1.51 32.65
CA THR A 727 -11.37 -2.32 32.89
C THR A 727 -11.21 -3.35 31.77
N PHE A 728 -12.27 -4.08 31.43
CA PHE A 728 -12.25 -5.07 30.35
C PHE A 728 -11.97 -4.41 28.99
N VAL A 729 -12.61 -3.26 28.70
CA VAL A 729 -12.35 -2.51 27.45
C VAL A 729 -10.88 -2.11 27.36
N ASN A 730 -10.30 -1.59 28.45
CA ASN A 730 -8.91 -1.19 28.51
C ASN A 730 -7.94 -2.37 28.32
N GLU A 731 -8.27 -3.55 28.87
CA GLU A 731 -7.48 -4.78 28.67
C GLU A 731 -7.50 -5.22 27.20
N VAL A 732 -8.68 -5.23 26.54
CA VAL A 732 -8.79 -5.53 25.11
C VAL A 732 -8.02 -4.51 24.29
N MET A 733 -8.10 -3.22 24.61
CA MET A 733 -7.34 -2.16 23.96
C MET A 733 -5.82 -2.35 24.11
N SER A 734 -5.35 -2.69 25.30
CA SER A 734 -3.94 -3.03 25.53
C SER A 734 -3.50 -4.22 24.69
N GLY A 735 -4.38 -5.21 24.53
CA GLY A 735 -4.16 -6.35 23.65
C GLY A 735 -4.06 -5.96 22.17
N LEU A 736 -4.87 -5.01 21.70
CA LEU A 736 -4.77 -4.46 20.35
C LEU A 736 -3.43 -3.75 20.10
N HIS A 737 -2.93 -2.98 21.07
CA HIS A 737 -1.59 -2.38 20.99
C HIS A 737 -0.49 -3.43 20.92
N THR A 738 -0.61 -4.55 21.65
CA THR A 738 0.33 -5.68 21.56
C THR A 738 0.27 -6.35 20.17
N PHE A 739 -0.87 -6.36 19.55
CA PHE A 739 -1.23 -6.85 18.22
C PHE A 739 -1.10 -8.38 18.06
N LYS A 740 0.06 -8.96 18.37
CA LYS A 740 0.33 -10.41 18.28
C LYS A 740 0.99 -10.93 19.55
N PHE A 741 0.39 -11.93 20.16
CA PHE A 741 0.90 -12.62 21.34
C PHE A 741 1.84 -13.75 20.92
N LEU A 742 3.14 -13.46 20.85
CA LEU A 742 4.15 -14.32 20.27
C LEU A 742 4.39 -15.63 21.09
N ASP A 743 4.08 -15.63 22.38
CA ASP A 743 4.16 -16.81 23.26
C ASP A 743 3.19 -17.93 22.88
N ARG A 744 2.24 -17.68 21.97
CA ARG A 744 1.30 -18.69 21.47
C ARG A 744 1.85 -19.52 20.33
N PHE A 745 2.96 -19.10 19.73
CA PHE A 745 3.59 -19.81 18.62
C PHE A 745 4.66 -20.75 19.13
N THR A 746 4.61 -22.00 18.66
CA THR A 746 5.59 -23.02 19.04
C THR A 746 6.90 -22.75 18.32
N LEU A 747 7.99 -22.78 19.06
CA LEU A 747 9.34 -22.80 18.49
C LEU A 747 9.76 -24.27 18.30
N GLU A 748 10.41 -24.54 17.17
CA GLU A 748 11.13 -25.81 16.97
C GLU A 748 12.26 -25.91 18.01
N GLN A 749 12.41 -27.07 18.62
CA GLN A 749 13.45 -27.34 19.65
C GLN A 749 14.71 -27.91 18.97
#